data_7334e5db9b6e539792b6044d7506e195
#
_entry.id   7334e5db9b6e539792b6044d7506e195
#
_cell.length_a   1.000
_cell.length_b   1.000
_cell.length_c   1.000
_cell.angle_alpha   90.00
_cell.angle_beta   90.00
_cell.angle_gamma   90.00
#
_symmetry.space_group_name_H-M   'P 1'
#
loop_
_entity.id
_entity.type
_entity.pdbx_description
1 polymer ?
#
loop_
_entity_poly.entity_id
_entity_poly.type
_entity_poly.pdbx_seq_one_letter_code
_entity_poly.pdbx_strand_id
1 'polypeptide(L)'
;MPRRAHRRIAALAALTLLPGFLVLQGIGTGASGADTIAADRDLRVSEGYRARIVRTEHGIPHVTARTWGSLGFGNGYATAETSICNLADTVLTARGQRSRFLGPDKRYVDQVTLDATNLQTDTLFTDIRNRQVVEKLLADPKRGPGRQTRKLVKGYAAGVNAYLRDIGGARNITDPACRGARWVRPNATATDIWYAIYAANLLASSGVFVPQIADAAPPSDLAGSSGAVAGFATPPGRLPDRRTLLTRLGKDPDHPFGSNATAVGKDVTTTGRGMVLGNPHFPWRGRYRFSQFHLTIPGKYDVAGAGLIGSPVVNIGWNKDVAWSHTVSTAYRFTPYEYKTIPGTTRYVTSSGEVKQPERRIVEIEVRRPDGKVETVTEDVWRTDEGYVADAPDVLMPWLPTSFWALRDANAEHLRTLDTFHLMAKARNVRDLLRKQDKGAGMPWVNTTAADRSGEVLYADHSVVPNVPDSMAQACKTPVGAVLDEVAGLPGLDGNRADGDCAWRTDDDASRPGVFGPKNLPQAFRTDWVINANDSYWLPNPDERLEGFAKIIGCERCERSLRQRMVYRYVMDRLAGTDELAKGRKVSHRTLKLFEHENRVFGAELAKENDDLVSVCRLAGGGESCGVLAKWDGRSDIDSVGTHIFQEFWKRAQTVNTPLWQVPFDVADPIGTPRDLNETNPEVVRAMRDALDFLEERGIAAATPWGRLQVAGDEGAPPIPIGGGDGFAGNANAVASRLPAANTERYSAVSYGSSHIQAVAFKDHGLAAHTILTYGQSMDPTRRTAHDQTRLFSKERWVRFPWTDKQIRHATLRSYVVRGR
;
A
#
# COMPACT_ATOMS: atom_id res chain seq x y z
N MET A 1 -18.71 -62.37 15.65
CA MET A 1 -18.56 -63.37 16.72
C MET A 1 -17.12 -63.50 17.08
N PRO A 2 -16.76 -63.83 18.31
CA PRO A 2 -16.76 -62.91 19.46
C PRO A 2 -15.47 -62.90 20.32
N ARG A 3 -15.42 -61.90 21.23
CA ARG A 3 -15.02 -61.99 22.67
C ARG A 3 -13.51 -61.95 22.97
N ARG A 4 -12.99 -61.34 24.02
CA ARG A 4 -13.35 -60.67 25.30
C ARG A 4 -12.03 -60.14 25.85
N ALA A 5 -11.89 -58.93 26.33
CA ALA A 5 -12.17 -58.38 27.66
C ALA A 5 -11.39 -58.98 28.85
N HIS A 6 -10.67 -58.16 29.56
CA HIS A 6 -10.70 -57.89 31.03
C HIS A 6 -9.41 -57.12 31.45
N ARG A 7 -9.51 -55.93 32.03
CA ARG A 7 -9.81 -55.49 33.42
C ARG A 7 -8.80 -55.99 34.45
N ARG A 8 -8.11 -55.05 35.12
CA ARG A 8 -8.31 -54.40 36.43
C ARG A 8 -6.96 -54.13 37.08
N ILE A 9 -6.73 -53.08 37.70
CA ILE A 9 -6.96 -52.29 38.92
C ILE A 9 -5.68 -52.18 39.77
N ALA A 10 -5.26 -50.97 40.01
CA ALA A 10 -4.97 -50.17 41.21
C ALA A 10 -4.08 -50.78 42.34
N ALA A 11 -3.16 -49.98 42.87
CA ALA A 11 -3.26 -49.27 44.12
C ALA A 11 -1.93 -48.71 44.61
N LEU A 12 -1.96 -47.45 45.05
CA LEU A 12 -1.26 -46.76 46.11
C LEU A 12 -0.23 -47.44 46.95
N ALA A 13 0.89 -46.78 47.23
CA ALA A 13 1.26 -46.35 48.55
C ALA A 13 2.49 -45.41 48.59
N ALA A 14 2.40 -44.37 49.37
CA ALA A 14 3.44 -43.41 49.74
C ALA A 14 4.38 -43.97 50.78
N LEU A 15 5.63 -43.48 50.87
CA LEU A 15 6.27 -43.05 52.09
C LEU A 15 7.71 -42.44 51.90
N THR A 16 7.88 -41.28 52.35
CA THR A 16 9.02 -40.51 52.84
C THR A 16 10.35 -41.24 53.18
N LEU A 17 11.51 -40.56 52.82
CA LEU A 17 12.51 -40.03 53.79
C LEU A 17 13.80 -39.60 53.07
N LEU A 18 14.29 -38.38 53.39
CA LEU A 18 15.63 -37.78 53.18
C LEU A 18 16.59 -38.33 54.28
N PRO A 19 17.92 -38.02 54.29
CA PRO A 19 18.84 -37.32 53.40
C PRO A 19 20.20 -38.07 53.20
N GLY A 20 21.06 -37.52 52.33
CA GLY A 20 22.47 -37.93 52.25
C GLY A 20 23.31 -37.05 51.29
N PHE A 21 24.14 -36.22 51.89
CA PHE A 21 25.19 -35.43 51.21
C PHE A 21 26.29 -36.32 50.62
N LEU A 22 26.70 -36.06 49.40
CA LEU A 22 28.08 -36.30 48.98
C LEU A 22 28.48 -35.32 47.86
N VAL A 23 29.51 -34.55 48.13
CA VAL A 23 30.20 -33.61 47.23
C VAL A 23 31.11 -34.45 46.31
N LEU A 24 31.05 -34.18 45.02
CA LEU A 24 32.19 -34.45 44.12
C LEU A 24 32.27 -33.34 43.06
N GLN A 25 33.41 -32.70 43.02
CA GLN A 25 33.83 -31.71 42.06
C GLN A 25 34.00 -32.35 40.68
N GLY A 26 33.51 -31.70 39.65
CA GLY A 26 33.75 -31.98 38.22
C GLY A 26 33.71 -30.71 37.39
N ILE A 27 34.84 -30.27 36.94
CA ILE A 27 35.10 -29.12 36.09
C ILE A 27 34.47 -29.36 34.72
N GLY A 28 33.63 -28.41 34.25
CA GLY A 28 33.05 -28.45 32.91
C GLY A 28 32.49 -27.09 32.52
N THR A 29 33.23 -26.37 31.74
CA THR A 29 32.93 -25.09 31.13
C THR A 29 31.61 -25.07 30.34
N GLY A 30 30.68 -24.19 30.74
CA GLY A 30 29.40 -23.97 30.06
C GLY A 30 28.85 -22.58 30.34
N ALA A 31 29.48 -21.56 29.77
CA ALA A 31 28.94 -20.19 29.78
C ALA A 31 27.85 -20.04 28.68
N SER A 32 26.57 -20.26 29.02
CA SER A 32 25.45 -19.85 28.15
C SER A 32 24.13 -19.61 28.88
N GLY A 33 24.01 -19.90 30.18
CA GLY A 33 22.77 -19.69 30.94
C GLY A 33 22.66 -18.37 31.71
N ALA A 34 23.79 -17.76 32.05
CA ALA A 34 23.82 -16.57 32.91
C ALA A 34 23.42 -15.28 32.16
N ASP A 35 23.77 -15.17 30.85
CA ASP A 35 23.46 -13.97 30.06
C ASP A 35 21.98 -13.86 29.65
N THR A 36 21.30 -14.97 29.44
CA THR A 36 19.83 -14.99 29.20
C THR A 36 19.06 -14.64 30.48
N ILE A 37 19.52 -15.06 31.63
CA ILE A 37 18.90 -14.74 32.94
C ILE A 37 19.18 -13.29 33.35
N ALA A 38 20.33 -12.73 33.05
CA ALA A 38 20.64 -11.32 33.28
C ALA A 38 19.84 -10.39 32.34
N ALA A 39 19.72 -10.75 31.07
CA ALA A 39 18.87 -10.01 30.11
C ALA A 39 17.38 -10.07 30.48
N ASP A 40 16.91 -11.14 31.08
CA ASP A 40 15.52 -11.31 31.52
C ASP A 40 15.19 -10.60 32.84
N ARG A 41 16.17 -10.43 33.75
CA ARG A 41 16.01 -9.64 34.96
C ARG A 41 15.84 -8.15 34.71
N ASP A 42 16.43 -7.65 33.62
CA ASP A 42 16.39 -6.23 33.25
C ASP A 42 15.03 -5.77 32.70
N LEU A 43 14.11 -6.69 32.38
CA LEU A 43 12.76 -6.42 31.87
C LEU A 43 11.65 -6.62 32.93
N ARG A 44 11.96 -6.77 34.24
CA ARG A 44 10.93 -6.89 35.27
C ARG A 44 10.09 -5.60 35.35
N VAL A 45 8.77 -5.78 35.45
CA VAL A 45 7.77 -4.72 35.38
C VAL A 45 7.88 -3.82 36.63
N SER A 46 8.39 -2.61 36.46
CA SER A 46 8.06 -1.44 37.28
C SER A 46 6.80 -0.77 36.71
N GLU A 47 6.06 0.00 37.46
CA GLU A 47 4.96 0.84 36.93
C GLU A 47 5.50 1.71 35.80
N GLY A 48 4.97 1.49 34.55
CA GLY A 48 5.38 2.21 33.37
C GLY A 48 5.74 1.31 32.17
N TYR A 49 6.16 1.95 31.09
CA TYR A 49 6.63 1.29 29.88
C TYR A 49 8.12 0.98 29.97
N ARG A 50 8.53 -0.19 29.45
CA ARG A 50 9.96 -0.56 29.36
C ARG A 50 10.16 -1.46 28.14
N ALA A 51 11.10 -1.09 27.27
CA ALA A 51 11.48 -1.89 26.11
C ALA A 51 12.99 -1.85 25.90
N ARG A 52 13.56 -2.95 25.39
CA ARG A 52 14.92 -3.02 24.89
C ARG A 52 14.89 -2.81 23.37
N ILE A 53 15.73 -1.95 22.86
CA ILE A 53 15.91 -1.68 21.44
C ILE A 53 17.34 -2.06 21.07
N VAL A 54 17.49 -2.95 20.10
CA VAL A 54 18.76 -3.30 19.48
C VAL A 54 18.76 -2.78 18.06
N ARG A 55 19.74 -1.94 17.71
CA ARG A 55 19.96 -1.49 16.33
C ARG A 55 21.01 -2.37 15.69
N THR A 56 20.63 -3.01 14.58
CA THR A 56 21.56 -3.76 13.74
C THR A 56 22.01 -2.95 12.53
N GLU A 57 22.78 -3.56 11.63
CA GLU A 57 23.19 -2.92 10.38
C GLU A 57 22.04 -2.18 9.70
N HIS A 58 22.35 -1.07 9.03
CA HIS A 58 21.36 -0.19 8.40
C HIS A 58 20.34 0.45 9.36
N GLY A 59 20.59 0.40 10.67
CA GLY A 59 19.74 1.04 11.68
C GLY A 59 18.41 0.31 11.95
N ILE A 60 18.25 -0.93 11.53
CA ILE A 60 17.03 -1.72 11.72
C ILE A 60 16.81 -1.98 13.22
N PRO A 61 15.65 -1.59 13.81
CA PRO A 61 15.38 -1.81 15.23
C PRO A 61 14.76 -3.19 15.49
N HIS A 62 15.31 -3.89 16.47
CA HIS A 62 14.73 -5.07 17.11
C HIS A 62 14.24 -4.67 18.50
N VAL A 63 12.92 -4.66 18.68
CA VAL A 63 12.25 -4.18 19.89
C VAL A 63 11.74 -5.36 20.68
N THR A 64 12.26 -5.53 21.90
CA THR A 64 11.83 -6.59 22.82
C THR A 64 11.18 -5.98 24.06
N ALA A 65 9.99 -6.51 24.42
CA ALA A 65 9.26 -6.08 25.61
C ALA A 65 8.47 -7.25 26.22
N ARG A 66 7.89 -7.05 27.42
CA ARG A 66 7.06 -8.08 28.11
C ARG A 66 5.56 -7.85 27.98
N THR A 67 5.16 -6.62 27.63
CA THR A 67 3.75 -6.22 27.50
C THR A 67 3.48 -5.54 26.16
N TRP A 68 2.24 -5.57 25.70
CA TRP A 68 1.83 -4.90 24.46
C TRP A 68 2.07 -3.38 24.52
N GLY A 69 1.80 -2.75 25.67
CA GLY A 69 2.06 -1.32 25.85
C GLY A 69 3.55 -0.99 25.76
N SER A 70 4.41 -1.78 26.43
CA SER A 70 5.86 -1.59 26.36
C SER A 70 6.43 -1.90 24.96
N LEU A 71 5.84 -2.88 24.23
CA LEU A 71 6.25 -3.15 22.85
C LEU A 71 5.92 -1.97 21.93
N GLY A 72 4.70 -1.43 22.05
CA GLY A 72 4.31 -0.21 21.35
C GLY A 72 5.20 0.98 21.69
N PHE A 73 5.52 1.16 22.97
CA PHE A 73 6.41 2.22 23.44
C PHE A 73 7.81 2.13 22.81
N GLY A 74 8.42 0.95 22.84
CA GLY A 74 9.72 0.75 22.20
C GLY A 74 9.69 0.99 20.69
N ASN A 75 8.62 0.53 20.00
CA ASN A 75 8.48 0.75 18.58
C ASN A 75 8.26 2.23 18.23
N GLY A 76 7.40 2.95 18.98
CA GLY A 76 7.18 4.38 18.79
C GLY A 76 8.45 5.22 19.03
N TYR A 77 9.23 4.87 20.07
CA TYR A 77 10.52 5.50 20.33
C TYR A 77 11.51 5.25 19.16
N ALA A 78 11.65 3.99 18.75
CA ALA A 78 12.55 3.61 17.66
C ALA A 78 12.19 4.25 16.32
N THR A 79 10.89 4.37 16.03
CA THR A 79 10.41 5.04 14.79
C THR A 79 10.64 6.55 14.87
N ALA A 80 10.40 7.18 16.01
CA ALA A 80 10.66 8.61 16.21
C ALA A 80 12.15 8.94 16.02
N GLU A 81 13.05 8.07 16.45
CA GLU A 81 14.50 8.24 16.28
C GLU A 81 14.93 8.36 14.80
N THR A 82 14.18 7.78 13.87
CA THR A 82 14.49 7.80 12.43
C THR A 82 13.55 8.66 11.58
N SER A 83 12.36 9.00 12.09
CA SER A 83 11.28 9.56 11.27
C SER A 83 10.40 10.56 12.03
N ILE A 84 10.99 11.32 12.96
CA ILE A 84 10.21 12.22 13.84
C ILE A 84 9.45 13.29 13.07
N CYS A 85 10.02 13.85 12.00
CA CYS A 85 9.35 14.87 11.19
C CYS A 85 8.09 14.30 10.52
N ASN A 86 8.14 13.08 10.00
CA ASN A 86 6.98 12.41 9.41
C ASN A 86 5.88 12.11 10.44
N LEU A 87 6.29 11.59 11.61
CA LEU A 87 5.33 11.30 12.67
C LEU A 87 4.62 12.57 13.14
N ALA A 88 5.37 13.66 13.30
CA ALA A 88 4.81 14.94 13.70
C ALA A 88 3.90 15.54 12.60
N ASP A 89 4.28 15.44 11.31
CA ASP A 89 3.44 15.88 10.18
C ASP A 89 2.16 15.05 10.10
N THR A 90 2.24 13.74 10.34
CA THR A 90 1.06 12.85 10.40
C THR A 90 0.10 13.27 11.51
N VAL A 91 0.62 13.61 12.71
CA VAL A 91 -0.19 14.10 13.83
C VAL A 91 -0.79 15.47 13.51
N LEU A 92 -0.02 16.36 12.89
CA LEU A 92 -0.47 17.69 12.46
C LEU A 92 -1.65 17.58 11.49
N THR A 93 -1.52 16.72 10.47
CA THR A 93 -2.57 16.45 9.47
C THR A 93 -3.82 15.87 10.13
N ALA A 94 -3.64 14.83 10.96
CA ALA A 94 -4.75 14.17 11.66
C ALA A 94 -5.47 15.10 12.66
N ARG A 95 -4.86 16.19 13.08
CA ARG A 95 -5.45 17.23 13.93
C ARG A 95 -6.16 18.34 13.15
N GLY A 96 -6.06 18.38 11.82
CA GLY A 96 -6.60 19.48 11.02
C GLY A 96 -5.89 20.82 11.34
N GLN A 97 -4.57 20.81 11.46
CA GLN A 97 -3.81 22.00 11.91
C GLN A 97 -2.72 22.43 10.92
N ARG A 98 -2.76 21.94 9.70
CA ARG A 98 -1.76 22.30 8.67
C ARG A 98 -1.81 23.79 8.33
N SER A 99 -3.01 24.34 8.12
CA SER A 99 -3.26 25.74 7.77
C SER A 99 -2.72 26.71 8.84
N ARG A 100 -2.86 26.34 10.10
CA ARG A 100 -2.35 27.11 11.26
C ARG A 100 -0.83 27.25 11.26
N PHE A 101 -0.10 26.20 10.86
CA PHE A 101 1.36 26.19 10.97
C PHE A 101 2.08 26.37 9.64
N LEU A 102 1.50 25.90 8.55
CA LEU A 102 2.13 25.85 7.23
C LEU A 102 1.51 26.81 6.20
N GLY A 103 0.36 27.42 6.52
CA GLY A 103 -0.43 28.30 5.67
C GLY A 103 -1.53 27.55 4.90
N PRO A 104 -2.71 28.17 4.71
CA PRO A 104 -3.90 27.52 4.13
C PRO A 104 -3.71 27.13 2.66
N ASP A 105 -3.07 27.99 1.85
CA ASP A 105 -2.99 27.87 0.39
C ASP A 105 -1.89 26.92 -0.10
N LYS A 106 -0.98 26.48 0.81
CA LYS A 106 0.07 25.53 0.43
C LYS A 106 -0.53 24.17 0.15
N ARG A 107 -0.08 23.57 -0.95
CA ARG A 107 -0.48 22.21 -1.31
C ARG A 107 0.14 21.19 -0.37
N TYR A 108 -0.66 20.23 -0.03
CA TYR A 108 -0.27 18.99 0.66
C TYR A 108 -0.45 17.81 -0.28
N VAL A 109 0.66 17.17 -0.63
CA VAL A 109 0.68 16.00 -1.50
C VAL A 109 1.23 14.84 -0.67
N ASP A 110 0.43 13.81 -0.46
CA ASP A 110 0.86 12.63 0.31
C ASP A 110 1.60 11.59 -0.55
N GLN A 111 1.77 11.89 -1.84
CA GLN A 111 2.42 11.06 -2.85
C GLN A 111 1.65 9.77 -3.19
N VAL A 112 0.42 9.61 -2.73
CA VAL A 112 -0.42 8.43 -3.01
C VAL A 112 -1.71 8.85 -3.69
N THR A 113 -2.63 9.49 -2.98
CA THR A 113 -3.95 9.84 -3.49
C THR A 113 -4.37 11.27 -3.17
N LEU A 114 -3.84 11.85 -2.11
CA LEU A 114 -4.22 13.19 -1.66
C LEU A 114 -3.31 14.25 -2.27
N ASP A 115 -3.91 15.13 -3.07
CA ASP A 115 -3.33 16.36 -3.57
C ASP A 115 -4.34 17.49 -3.36
N ALA A 116 -4.21 18.21 -2.25
CA ALA A 116 -5.15 19.24 -1.78
C ALA A 116 -4.40 20.43 -1.17
N THR A 117 -5.09 21.54 -0.95
CA THR A 117 -4.55 22.61 -0.10
C THR A 117 -4.54 22.17 1.37
N ASN A 118 -3.74 22.84 2.19
CA ASN A 118 -3.80 22.62 3.63
C ASN A 118 -5.19 22.92 4.19
N LEU A 119 -5.87 23.93 3.67
CA LEU A 119 -7.23 24.29 4.11
C LEU A 119 -8.22 23.18 3.80
N GLN A 120 -8.27 22.68 2.56
CA GLN A 120 -9.13 21.54 2.18
C GLN A 120 -8.88 20.31 3.04
N THR A 121 -7.59 19.99 3.28
CA THR A 121 -7.19 18.87 4.14
C THR A 121 -7.69 19.08 5.58
N ASP A 122 -7.49 20.27 6.14
CA ASP A 122 -7.90 20.60 7.51
C ASP A 122 -9.42 20.63 7.64
N THR A 123 -10.16 21.08 6.62
CA THR A 123 -11.63 21.07 6.59
C THR A 123 -12.18 19.67 6.83
N LEU A 124 -11.74 18.70 6.05
CA LEU A 124 -12.21 17.32 6.20
C LEU A 124 -11.80 16.71 7.55
N PHE A 125 -10.51 16.82 7.93
CA PHE A 125 -10.04 16.19 9.18
C PHE A 125 -10.62 16.86 10.42
N THR A 126 -10.91 18.17 10.39
CA THR A 126 -11.57 18.86 11.49
C THR A 126 -13.03 18.42 11.63
N ASP A 127 -13.79 18.26 10.52
CA ASP A 127 -15.16 17.71 10.59
C ASP A 127 -15.15 16.28 11.14
N ILE A 128 -14.28 15.40 10.66
CA ILE A 128 -14.14 14.03 11.17
C ILE A 128 -13.89 14.04 12.70
N ARG A 129 -13.07 14.97 13.20
CA ARG A 129 -12.81 15.13 14.65
C ARG A 129 -13.99 15.73 15.39
N ASN A 130 -14.62 16.76 14.87
CA ASN A 130 -15.80 17.40 15.49
C ASN A 130 -16.96 16.41 15.67
N ARG A 131 -17.10 15.46 14.75
CA ARG A 131 -18.06 14.35 14.81
C ARG A 131 -17.61 13.22 15.75
N GLN A 132 -16.39 13.25 16.27
CA GLN A 132 -15.81 12.21 17.12
C GLN A 132 -15.88 10.82 16.47
N VAL A 133 -15.60 10.72 15.17
CA VAL A 133 -15.73 9.48 14.41
C VAL A 133 -14.86 8.37 15.01
N VAL A 134 -13.61 8.68 15.32
CA VAL A 134 -12.65 7.73 15.90
C VAL A 134 -13.05 7.31 17.31
N GLU A 135 -13.49 8.24 18.15
CA GLU A 135 -13.95 7.96 19.52
C GLU A 135 -15.18 7.04 19.52
N LYS A 136 -16.16 7.28 18.64
CA LYS A 136 -17.34 6.41 18.45
C LYS A 136 -16.93 5.01 17.99
N LEU A 137 -16.02 4.91 17.02
CA LEU A 137 -15.49 3.62 16.56
C LEU A 137 -14.67 2.92 17.66
N LEU A 138 -13.91 3.66 18.45
CA LEU A 138 -13.22 3.09 19.61
C LEU A 138 -14.18 2.55 20.67
N ALA A 139 -15.35 3.12 20.83
CA ALA A 139 -16.36 2.63 21.76
C ALA A 139 -17.14 1.40 21.23
N ASP A 140 -17.20 1.21 19.92
CA ASP A 140 -17.94 0.13 19.27
C ASP A 140 -17.20 -1.23 19.42
N PRO A 141 -17.84 -2.28 20.00
CA PRO A 141 -17.21 -3.58 20.21
C PRO A 141 -16.99 -4.39 18.91
N LYS A 142 -17.75 -4.11 17.83
CA LYS A 142 -17.66 -4.81 16.55
C LYS A 142 -16.77 -4.08 15.56
N ARG A 143 -16.82 -2.75 15.53
CA ARG A 143 -16.09 -1.89 14.58
C ARG A 143 -14.75 -1.39 15.13
N GLY A 144 -14.61 -1.37 16.46
CA GLY A 144 -13.40 -0.89 17.14
C GLY A 144 -12.33 -1.95 17.33
N PRO A 145 -11.11 -1.51 17.70
CA PRO A 145 -9.96 -2.39 17.89
C PRO A 145 -9.99 -3.14 19.22
N GLY A 146 -9.33 -4.29 19.27
CA GLY A 146 -9.18 -5.13 20.45
C GLY A 146 -8.23 -4.57 21.51
N ARG A 147 -8.26 -5.11 22.73
CA ARG A 147 -7.49 -4.63 23.87
C ARG A 147 -5.97 -4.63 23.66
N GLN A 148 -5.43 -5.62 22.92
CA GLN A 148 -3.98 -5.72 22.70
C GLN A 148 -3.50 -4.57 21.80
N THR A 149 -4.22 -4.32 20.72
CA THR A 149 -3.92 -3.27 19.75
C THR A 149 -4.07 -1.88 20.37
N ARG A 150 -5.09 -1.66 21.22
CA ARG A 150 -5.24 -0.40 21.99
C ARG A 150 -4.03 -0.14 22.90
N LYS A 151 -3.50 -1.19 23.56
CA LYS A 151 -2.28 -1.07 24.39
C LYS A 151 -1.05 -0.76 23.54
N LEU A 152 -0.91 -1.40 22.38
CA LEU A 152 0.17 -1.09 21.42
C LEU A 152 0.14 0.39 21.00
N VAL A 153 -1.01 0.90 20.57
CA VAL A 153 -1.16 2.29 20.12
C VAL A 153 -0.90 3.29 21.24
N LYS A 154 -1.44 3.02 22.45
CA LYS A 154 -1.16 3.88 23.63
C LYS A 154 0.33 3.95 23.93
N GLY A 155 1.00 2.81 23.93
CA GLY A 155 2.45 2.75 24.12
C GLY A 155 3.20 3.47 23.00
N TYR A 156 2.80 3.28 21.76
CA TYR A 156 3.45 3.91 20.60
C TYR A 156 3.47 5.45 20.71
N ALA A 157 2.33 6.07 20.99
CA ALA A 157 2.25 7.50 21.21
C ALA A 157 3.14 7.97 22.36
N ALA A 158 3.15 7.21 23.47
CA ALA A 158 4.01 7.50 24.60
C ALA A 158 5.51 7.40 24.25
N GLY A 159 5.90 6.43 23.41
CA GLY A 159 7.26 6.25 22.90
C GLY A 159 7.75 7.40 22.03
N VAL A 160 6.91 7.87 21.11
CA VAL A 160 7.20 9.06 20.28
C VAL A 160 7.44 10.29 21.15
N ASN A 161 6.59 10.52 22.14
CA ASN A 161 6.73 11.63 23.08
C ASN A 161 7.99 11.51 23.97
N ALA A 162 8.34 10.29 24.38
CA ALA A 162 9.54 10.03 25.18
C ALA A 162 10.80 10.40 24.39
N TYR A 163 10.91 9.98 23.12
CA TYR A 163 12.04 10.36 22.28
C TYR A 163 12.21 11.88 22.20
N LEU A 164 11.12 12.62 21.92
CA LEU A 164 11.18 14.08 21.84
C LEU A 164 11.62 14.74 23.17
N ARG A 165 11.20 14.18 24.33
CA ARG A 165 11.67 14.68 25.63
C ARG A 165 13.14 14.36 25.85
N ASP A 166 13.57 13.16 25.55
CA ASP A 166 14.94 12.69 25.78
C ASP A 166 15.97 13.49 24.98
N ILE A 167 15.61 13.93 23.76
CA ILE A 167 16.47 14.82 22.95
C ILE A 167 16.35 16.30 23.34
N GLY A 168 15.50 16.68 24.31
CA GLY A 168 15.30 18.08 24.71
C GLY A 168 14.40 18.89 23.78
N GLY A 169 13.55 18.26 22.99
CA GLY A 169 12.52 18.89 22.13
C GLY A 169 12.95 19.18 20.69
N ALA A 170 12.07 19.87 19.96
CA ALA A 170 12.20 20.08 18.51
C ALA A 170 13.50 20.80 18.07
N ARG A 171 14.07 21.66 18.91
CA ARG A 171 15.32 22.40 18.60
C ARG A 171 16.52 21.47 18.40
N ASN A 172 16.50 20.30 19.02
CA ASN A 172 17.60 19.33 18.97
C ASN A 172 17.36 18.22 17.94
N ILE A 173 16.31 18.32 17.13
CA ILE A 173 16.11 17.44 15.97
C ILE A 173 17.21 17.75 14.95
N THR A 174 17.87 16.69 14.44
CA THR A 174 18.91 16.82 13.42
C THR A 174 18.35 16.98 12.01
N ASP A 175 17.15 16.45 11.73
CA ASP A 175 16.46 16.56 10.45
C ASP A 175 16.05 18.02 10.18
N PRO A 176 16.58 18.66 9.11
CA PRO A 176 16.27 20.05 8.78
C PRO A 176 14.79 20.28 8.44
N ALA A 177 14.06 19.26 8.00
CA ALA A 177 12.65 19.38 7.60
C ALA A 177 11.73 19.85 8.74
N CYS A 178 12.09 19.56 10.00
CA CYS A 178 11.26 19.99 11.13
C CYS A 178 12.06 20.48 12.36
N ARG A 179 13.36 20.73 12.21
CA ARG A 179 14.19 21.28 13.29
C ARG A 179 13.60 22.59 13.80
N GLY A 180 13.34 22.66 15.11
CA GLY A 180 12.79 23.85 15.75
C GLY A 180 11.35 24.18 15.41
N ALA A 181 10.66 23.36 14.62
CA ALA A 181 9.29 23.59 14.19
C ALA A 181 8.33 23.62 15.39
N ARG A 182 7.48 24.65 15.47
CA ARG A 182 6.53 24.88 16.59
C ARG A 182 5.44 23.81 16.70
N TRP A 183 5.16 23.11 15.61
CA TRP A 183 4.18 22.04 15.55
C TRP A 183 4.73 20.68 16.01
N VAL A 184 6.03 20.52 16.16
CA VAL A 184 6.66 19.30 16.68
C VAL A 184 6.74 19.40 18.21
N ARG A 185 5.84 18.65 18.90
CA ARG A 185 5.70 18.69 20.34
C ARG A 185 5.56 17.28 20.93
N PRO A 186 6.03 17.04 22.17
CA PRO A 186 5.88 15.73 22.85
C PRO A 186 4.48 15.55 23.45
N ASN A 187 3.44 15.76 22.67
CA ASN A 187 2.03 15.74 23.06
C ASN A 187 1.13 14.88 22.16
N ALA A 188 1.72 13.97 21.38
CA ALA A 188 0.95 13.01 20.60
C ALA A 188 0.14 12.10 21.54
N THR A 189 -1.14 11.93 21.26
CA THR A 189 -2.06 11.07 22.02
C THR A 189 -2.32 9.76 21.28
N ALA A 190 -2.83 8.75 21.99
CA ALA A 190 -3.30 7.53 21.34
C ALA A 190 -4.41 7.83 20.30
N THR A 191 -5.28 8.79 20.60
CA THR A 191 -6.34 9.23 19.70
C THR A 191 -5.78 9.82 18.41
N ASP A 192 -4.70 10.62 18.46
CA ASP A 192 -4.06 11.14 17.24
C ASP A 192 -3.52 10.01 16.35
N ILE A 193 -2.93 8.96 16.94
CA ILE A 193 -2.47 7.79 16.18
C ILE A 193 -3.68 7.05 15.57
N TRP A 194 -4.79 6.93 16.30
CA TRP A 194 -6.00 6.33 15.74
C TRP A 194 -6.59 7.15 14.58
N TYR A 195 -6.59 8.49 14.65
CA TYR A 195 -6.96 9.35 13.52
C TYR A 195 -6.03 9.16 12.32
N ALA A 196 -4.72 9.01 12.56
CA ALA A 196 -3.75 8.73 11.49
C ALA A 196 -4.01 7.36 10.82
N ILE A 197 -4.39 6.32 11.59
CA ILE A 197 -4.78 5.02 11.05
C ILE A 197 -6.12 5.10 10.31
N TYR A 198 -7.09 5.86 10.83
CA TYR A 198 -8.34 6.12 10.14
C TYR A 198 -8.11 6.79 8.78
N ALA A 199 -7.25 7.82 8.73
CA ALA A 199 -6.85 8.45 7.47
C ALA A 199 -6.18 7.47 6.50
N ALA A 200 -5.36 6.52 7.00
CA ALA A 200 -4.75 5.49 6.17
C ALA A 200 -5.78 4.46 5.63
N ASN A 201 -6.88 4.21 6.35
CA ASN A 201 -7.97 3.39 5.82
C ASN A 201 -8.64 4.04 4.61
N LEU A 202 -8.76 5.39 4.60
CA LEU A 202 -9.41 6.13 3.52
C LEU A 202 -8.50 6.32 2.28
N LEU A 203 -7.22 5.94 2.35
CA LEU A 203 -6.20 6.21 1.33
C LEU A 203 -6.60 5.75 -0.08
N ALA A 204 -6.94 4.48 -0.25
CA ALA A 204 -7.45 3.93 -1.50
C ALA A 204 -8.98 3.78 -1.44
N SER A 205 -9.67 4.81 -0.97
CA SER A 205 -11.10 4.87 -0.74
C SER A 205 -11.59 6.31 -0.97
N SER A 206 -12.50 6.85 -0.16
CA SER A 206 -12.99 8.22 -0.28
C SER A 206 -11.93 9.32 -0.07
N GLY A 207 -10.75 8.98 0.42
CA GLY A 207 -9.62 9.93 0.56
C GLY A 207 -9.13 10.55 -0.73
N VAL A 208 -9.45 9.97 -1.89
CA VAL A 208 -9.16 10.56 -3.22
C VAL A 208 -10.02 11.81 -3.51
N PHE A 209 -11.11 12.02 -2.77
CA PHE A 209 -12.08 13.09 -2.98
C PHE A 209 -11.97 14.22 -1.94
N VAL A 210 -10.86 14.35 -1.22
CA VAL A 210 -10.73 15.41 -0.19
C VAL A 210 -11.00 16.80 -0.72
N PRO A 211 -10.45 17.26 -1.86
CA PRO A 211 -10.78 18.56 -2.43
C PRO A 211 -12.28 18.69 -2.78
N GLN A 212 -12.84 17.68 -3.46
CA GLN A 212 -14.22 17.68 -3.92
C GLN A 212 -15.25 17.65 -2.77
N ILE A 213 -14.86 17.10 -1.62
CA ILE A 213 -15.67 17.12 -0.39
C ILE A 213 -15.56 18.47 0.30
N ALA A 214 -14.33 19.04 0.38
CA ALA A 214 -14.08 20.28 1.07
C ALA A 214 -14.66 21.51 0.34
N ASP A 215 -14.69 21.45 -1.00
CA ASP A 215 -15.18 22.53 -1.86
C ASP A 215 -16.66 22.35 -2.28
N ALA A 216 -17.31 21.24 -1.85
CA ALA A 216 -18.70 20.97 -2.21
C ALA A 216 -19.64 22.07 -1.72
N ALA A 217 -20.40 22.65 -2.64
CA ALA A 217 -21.39 23.68 -2.33
C ALA A 217 -22.62 23.56 -3.25
N PRO A 218 -23.84 23.84 -2.75
CA PRO A 218 -25.01 23.85 -3.62
C PRO A 218 -24.87 24.97 -4.67
N PRO A 219 -25.40 24.75 -5.90
CA PRO A 219 -25.43 25.78 -6.93
C PRO A 219 -26.09 27.08 -6.42
N SER A 220 -25.52 28.22 -6.81
CA SER A 220 -26.04 29.52 -6.41
C SER A 220 -27.43 29.84 -7.00
N ASP A 221 -27.80 29.22 -8.11
CA ASP A 221 -29.09 29.36 -8.78
C ASP A 221 -29.89 28.05 -8.74
N LEU A 222 -30.48 27.74 -7.59
CA LEU A 222 -31.41 26.62 -7.44
C LEU A 222 -32.80 26.90 -8.10
N ALA A 223 -33.16 28.17 -8.29
CA ALA A 223 -34.47 28.59 -8.79
C ALA A 223 -34.53 28.72 -10.32
N GLY A 224 -33.39 28.84 -11.00
CA GLY A 224 -33.29 29.12 -12.45
C GLY A 224 -33.70 27.99 -13.42
N SER A 225 -34.04 26.80 -12.91
CA SER A 225 -34.29 25.61 -13.76
C SER A 225 -35.76 25.25 -13.96
N SER A 226 -36.70 26.19 -13.81
CA SER A 226 -38.14 25.94 -14.08
C SER A 226 -38.51 25.89 -15.58
N GLY A 227 -37.52 25.85 -16.48
CA GLY A 227 -37.71 25.75 -17.92
C GLY A 227 -36.91 24.64 -18.54
N ALA A 228 -37.62 23.62 -18.99
CA ALA A 228 -37.18 22.44 -19.71
C ALA A 228 -36.53 21.33 -18.84
N VAL A 229 -37.23 20.23 -18.74
CA VAL A 229 -36.60 18.90 -18.62
C VAL A 229 -35.79 18.70 -19.91
N ALA A 230 -34.65 19.35 -20.01
CA ALA A 230 -33.65 19.01 -20.99
C ALA A 230 -33.19 17.60 -20.61
N GLY A 231 -33.47 16.65 -21.47
CA GLY A 231 -32.87 15.34 -21.43
C GLY A 231 -31.37 15.52 -21.17
N PHE A 232 -30.78 14.68 -20.34
CA PHE A 232 -29.39 14.69 -19.92
C PHE A 232 -28.50 15.51 -20.86
N ALA A 233 -28.33 16.79 -20.59
CA ALA A 233 -27.27 17.53 -21.18
C ALA A 233 -26.01 16.99 -20.50
N THR A 234 -25.36 16.06 -21.15
CA THR A 234 -23.91 15.89 -21.01
C THR A 234 -23.37 17.31 -20.94
N PRO A 235 -22.57 17.69 -19.91
CA PRO A 235 -21.92 18.98 -19.92
C PRO A 235 -21.37 19.23 -21.33
N PRO A 236 -21.43 20.44 -21.92
CA PRO A 236 -20.93 20.66 -23.28
C PRO A 236 -19.40 20.50 -23.22
N GLY A 237 -18.95 19.26 -23.31
CA GLY A 237 -17.60 18.77 -23.24
C GLY A 237 -17.62 17.28 -23.49
N ARG A 238 -16.65 16.81 -24.25
CA ARG A 238 -16.36 15.40 -24.47
C ARG A 238 -16.34 14.68 -23.11
N LEU A 239 -17.04 13.55 -22.97
CA LEU A 239 -16.91 12.68 -21.78
C LEU A 239 -15.43 12.51 -21.45
N PRO A 240 -15.03 12.59 -20.18
CA PRO A 240 -13.65 12.33 -19.81
C PRO A 240 -13.27 10.94 -20.35
N ASP A 241 -12.10 10.84 -20.97
CA ASP A 241 -11.62 9.55 -21.40
C ASP A 241 -11.43 8.59 -20.21
N ARG A 242 -11.44 7.30 -20.49
CA ARG A 242 -11.34 6.27 -19.44
C ARG A 242 -10.13 6.46 -18.53
N ARG A 243 -8.99 6.90 -19.07
CA ARG A 243 -7.75 7.11 -18.31
C ARG A 243 -7.91 8.27 -17.32
N THR A 244 -8.41 9.42 -17.77
CA THR A 244 -8.69 10.58 -16.91
C THR A 244 -9.62 10.18 -15.77
N LEU A 245 -10.72 9.45 -16.07
CA LEU A 245 -11.65 8.99 -15.04
C LEU A 245 -10.99 8.06 -14.03
N LEU A 246 -10.22 7.06 -14.47
CA LEU A 246 -9.51 6.13 -13.58
C LEU A 246 -8.45 6.85 -12.73
N THR A 247 -7.72 7.81 -13.31
CA THR A 247 -6.76 8.64 -12.59
C THR A 247 -7.43 9.37 -11.44
N ARG A 248 -8.56 10.03 -11.69
CA ARG A 248 -9.32 10.77 -10.68
C ARG A 248 -9.95 9.87 -9.61
N LEU A 249 -10.27 8.64 -9.96
CA LEU A 249 -10.75 7.63 -9.00
C LEU A 249 -9.63 6.97 -8.19
N GLY A 250 -8.39 7.49 -8.26
CA GLY A 250 -7.23 6.94 -7.55
C GLY A 250 -6.70 5.63 -8.17
N LYS A 251 -7.07 5.36 -9.43
CA LYS A 251 -6.59 4.20 -10.21
C LYS A 251 -5.72 4.67 -11.40
N ASP A 252 -4.91 5.70 -11.12
CA ASP A 252 -4.04 6.32 -12.13
C ASP A 252 -3.04 5.31 -12.71
N PRO A 253 -3.11 5.06 -14.02
CA PRO A 253 -2.09 4.29 -14.68
C PRO A 253 -0.70 4.95 -14.66
N ASP A 254 -0.55 6.27 -14.58
CA ASP A 254 0.76 6.96 -14.58
C ASP A 254 1.40 7.08 -13.19
N HIS A 255 0.60 6.97 -12.13
CA HIS A 255 1.09 6.86 -10.76
C HIS A 255 0.67 5.50 -10.24
N PRO A 256 1.46 4.47 -10.51
CA PRO A 256 1.11 3.14 -10.09
C PRO A 256 1.13 3.07 -8.57
N PHE A 257 -0.03 3.32 -7.99
CA PHE A 257 -0.37 2.87 -6.66
C PHE A 257 -0.32 1.35 -6.72
N GLY A 258 0.90 0.80 -6.69
CA GLY A 258 1.16 -0.53 -7.14
C GLY A 258 1.99 -1.36 -6.18
N SER A 259 2.16 -2.60 -6.52
CA SER A 259 3.00 -3.55 -5.80
C SER A 259 3.14 -4.82 -6.62
N ASN A 260 4.18 -5.62 -6.34
CA ASN A 260 4.25 -7.00 -6.78
C ASN A 260 4.33 -7.93 -5.57
N ALA A 261 3.72 -9.09 -5.66
CA ALA A 261 3.89 -10.15 -4.70
C ALA A 261 3.88 -11.52 -5.41
N THR A 262 4.91 -12.32 -5.16
CA THR A 262 5.08 -13.68 -5.68
C THR A 262 5.26 -14.62 -4.50
N ALA A 263 4.41 -15.63 -4.38
CA ALA A 263 4.58 -16.73 -3.44
C ALA A 263 4.79 -18.04 -4.20
N VAL A 264 5.85 -18.75 -3.86
CA VAL A 264 6.20 -20.04 -4.49
C VAL A 264 6.22 -21.15 -3.46
N GLY A 265 5.61 -22.28 -3.78
CA GLY A 265 5.35 -23.40 -2.89
C GLY A 265 6.30 -24.58 -3.07
N LYS A 266 6.00 -25.66 -2.34
CA LYS A 266 6.87 -26.84 -2.24
C LYS A 266 7.17 -27.54 -3.56
N ASP A 267 6.23 -27.50 -4.53
CA ASP A 267 6.35 -28.27 -5.77
C ASP A 267 7.40 -27.65 -6.71
N VAL A 268 7.59 -26.32 -6.62
CA VAL A 268 8.45 -25.55 -7.53
C VAL A 268 9.71 -24.97 -6.87
N THR A 269 9.87 -25.11 -5.55
CA THR A 269 11.04 -24.58 -4.84
C THR A 269 12.14 -25.62 -4.65
N THR A 270 13.39 -25.18 -4.55
CA THR A 270 14.54 -26.05 -4.27
C THR A 270 14.57 -26.59 -2.84
N THR A 271 13.87 -25.95 -1.92
CA THR A 271 13.79 -26.36 -0.50
C THR A 271 12.61 -27.28 -0.19
N GLY A 272 11.66 -27.45 -1.13
CA GLY A 272 10.38 -28.10 -0.86
C GLY A 272 9.53 -27.35 0.18
N ARG A 273 9.75 -26.03 0.35
CA ARG A 273 9.07 -25.17 1.32
C ARG A 273 8.69 -23.84 0.67
N GLY A 274 7.81 -23.07 1.34
CA GLY A 274 7.36 -21.81 0.80
C GLY A 274 8.42 -20.70 0.78
N MET A 275 8.28 -19.81 -0.21
CA MET A 275 9.06 -18.58 -0.31
C MET A 275 8.14 -17.43 -0.76
N VAL A 276 8.47 -16.21 -0.37
CA VAL A 276 7.73 -14.98 -0.78
C VAL A 276 8.73 -13.94 -1.23
N LEU A 277 8.48 -13.36 -2.41
CA LEU A 277 9.03 -12.08 -2.85
C LEU A 277 7.91 -11.05 -2.77
N GLY A 278 8.11 -9.99 -2.01
CA GLY A 278 7.19 -8.87 -1.90
C GLY A 278 7.89 -7.57 -2.24
N ASN A 279 7.28 -6.78 -3.11
CA ASN A 279 7.77 -5.47 -3.53
C ASN A 279 6.61 -4.48 -3.62
N PRO A 280 6.22 -3.80 -2.53
CA PRO A 280 5.27 -2.70 -2.59
C PRO A 280 5.89 -1.48 -3.26
N HIS A 281 5.15 -0.86 -4.18
CA HIS A 281 5.50 0.41 -4.80
C HIS A 281 4.82 1.54 -4.04
N PHE A 282 5.61 2.27 -3.27
CA PHE A 282 5.12 3.30 -2.35
C PHE A 282 6.02 4.54 -2.35
N PRO A 283 5.57 5.65 -1.76
CA PRO A 283 6.37 6.88 -1.68
C PRO A 283 7.71 6.67 -1.00
N TRP A 284 8.75 7.30 -1.56
CA TRP A 284 10.07 7.39 -0.94
C TRP A 284 10.17 8.54 0.05
N ARG A 285 9.16 9.41 0.08
CA ARG A 285 9.04 10.57 0.97
C ARG A 285 7.63 10.64 1.55
N GLY A 286 7.42 11.41 2.62
CA GLY A 286 6.11 11.64 3.20
C GLY A 286 5.64 10.53 4.17
N ARG A 287 4.38 10.63 4.60
CA ARG A 287 3.81 9.87 5.72
C ARG A 287 3.57 8.39 5.43
N TYR A 288 3.42 8.01 4.16
CA TYR A 288 3.15 6.61 3.76
C TYR A 288 4.41 5.82 3.39
N ARG A 289 5.56 6.30 3.80
CA ARG A 289 6.82 5.58 3.71
C ARG A 289 6.85 4.40 4.68
N PHE A 290 7.45 3.28 4.27
CA PHE A 290 7.70 2.14 5.15
C PHE A 290 8.90 2.38 6.07
N SER A 291 8.91 1.68 7.22
CA SER A 291 10.04 1.53 8.12
C SER A 291 10.17 0.06 8.49
N GLN A 292 11.39 -0.47 8.48
CA GLN A 292 11.67 -1.86 8.88
C GLN A 292 11.79 -1.96 10.40
N PHE A 293 11.27 -3.04 10.98
CA PHE A 293 11.44 -3.36 12.40
C PHE A 293 11.12 -4.82 12.74
N HIS A 294 11.59 -5.26 13.90
CA HIS A 294 11.33 -6.57 14.47
C HIS A 294 10.72 -6.40 15.86
N LEU A 295 9.58 -7.02 16.14
CA LEU A 295 8.80 -6.88 17.37
C LEU A 295 8.70 -8.21 18.10
N THR A 296 9.17 -8.27 19.36
CA THR A 296 9.21 -9.51 20.15
C THR A 296 8.58 -9.32 21.53
N ILE A 297 7.61 -10.16 21.87
CA ILE A 297 7.23 -10.48 23.25
C ILE A 297 7.59 -11.95 23.46
N PRO A 298 8.62 -12.26 24.25
CA PRO A 298 9.11 -13.63 24.38
C PRO A 298 7.99 -14.64 24.67
N GLY A 299 7.95 -15.73 23.89
CA GLY A 299 6.95 -16.79 23.98
C GLY A 299 5.52 -16.43 23.50
N LYS A 300 5.26 -15.18 23.05
CA LYS A 300 3.90 -14.73 22.68
C LYS A 300 3.79 -14.08 21.31
N TYR A 301 4.82 -13.39 20.86
CA TYR A 301 4.80 -12.60 19.64
C TYR A 301 6.21 -12.41 19.12
N ASP A 302 6.42 -12.75 17.86
CA ASP A 302 7.73 -12.64 17.22
C ASP A 302 7.50 -12.45 15.72
N VAL A 303 7.70 -11.22 15.23
CA VAL A 303 7.37 -10.83 13.86
C VAL A 303 8.32 -9.75 13.38
N ALA A 304 8.81 -9.89 12.15
CA ALA A 304 9.63 -8.88 11.50
C ALA A 304 9.10 -8.52 10.10
N GLY A 305 9.53 -7.40 9.60
CA GLY A 305 9.14 -6.85 8.31
C GLY A 305 9.11 -5.34 8.34
N ALA A 306 8.11 -4.77 7.68
CA ALA A 306 7.91 -3.33 7.64
C ALA A 306 6.46 -2.93 7.94
N GLY A 307 6.30 -1.72 8.44
CA GLY A 307 5.01 -1.03 8.57
C GLY A 307 5.12 0.39 8.05
N LEU A 308 4.01 0.96 7.63
CA LEU A 308 3.93 2.38 7.32
C LEU A 308 4.31 3.21 8.55
N ILE A 309 5.00 4.32 8.36
CA ILE A 309 5.38 5.21 9.48
C ILE A 309 4.11 5.65 10.22
N GLY A 310 4.09 5.43 11.53
CA GLY A 310 2.89 5.62 12.36
C GLY A 310 2.12 4.33 12.67
N SER A 311 2.41 3.21 11.97
CA SER A 311 1.84 1.90 12.28
C SER A 311 2.63 1.21 13.41
N PRO A 312 1.99 0.83 14.53
CA PRO A 312 2.66 0.11 15.61
C PRO A 312 2.78 -1.41 15.35
N VAL A 313 2.38 -1.90 14.19
CA VAL A 313 2.38 -3.32 13.80
C VAL A 313 3.06 -3.53 12.45
N VAL A 314 3.56 -4.75 12.21
CA VAL A 314 4.08 -5.14 10.90
C VAL A 314 2.93 -5.28 9.92
N ASN A 315 2.99 -4.57 8.79
CA ASN A 315 2.03 -4.70 7.71
C ASN A 315 2.47 -5.80 6.72
N ILE A 316 3.70 -5.75 6.25
CA ILE A 316 4.31 -6.72 5.33
C ILE A 316 5.49 -7.37 6.03
N GLY A 317 5.56 -8.71 6.06
CA GLY A 317 6.66 -9.36 6.78
C GLY A 317 6.50 -10.86 6.96
N TRP A 318 7.06 -11.36 8.04
CA TRP A 318 7.11 -12.78 8.36
C TRP A 318 7.17 -13.04 9.86
N ASN A 319 6.77 -14.23 10.24
CA ASN A 319 7.10 -14.86 11.50
C ASN A 319 7.84 -16.20 11.25
N LYS A 320 8.00 -17.04 12.25
CA LYS A 320 8.70 -18.33 12.09
C LYS A 320 8.00 -19.33 11.17
N ASP A 321 6.72 -19.15 10.86
CA ASP A 321 5.85 -20.11 10.18
C ASP A 321 5.30 -19.64 8.84
N VAL A 322 5.05 -18.31 8.69
CA VAL A 322 4.39 -17.71 7.51
C VAL A 322 5.09 -16.40 7.12
N ALA A 323 5.25 -16.18 5.82
CA ALA A 323 5.62 -14.90 5.24
C ALA A 323 4.49 -14.38 4.35
N TRP A 324 4.28 -13.05 4.32
CA TRP A 324 3.22 -12.43 3.52
C TRP A 324 3.64 -11.08 2.96
N SER A 325 3.05 -10.74 1.84
CA SER A 325 3.09 -9.41 1.24
C SER A 325 1.69 -8.99 0.81
N HIS A 326 1.56 -7.72 0.47
CA HIS A 326 0.30 -7.14 0.02
C HIS A 326 0.49 -6.39 -1.29
N THR A 327 -0.55 -6.42 -2.11
CA THR A 327 -0.67 -5.58 -3.31
C THR A 327 -1.97 -4.81 -3.22
N VAL A 328 -2.03 -3.59 -3.75
CA VAL A 328 -3.29 -2.83 -3.78
C VAL A 328 -4.30 -3.58 -4.64
N SER A 329 -5.51 -3.76 -4.11
CA SER A 329 -6.62 -4.46 -4.76
C SER A 329 -7.36 -3.53 -5.72
N THR A 330 -7.96 -4.10 -6.76
CA THR A 330 -8.83 -3.40 -7.71
C THR A 330 -10.19 -3.03 -7.15
N ALA A 331 -10.64 -3.66 -6.05
CA ALA A 331 -11.97 -3.45 -5.51
C ALA A 331 -12.19 -2.01 -5.06
N TYR A 332 -13.39 -1.48 -5.30
CA TYR A 332 -13.83 -0.22 -4.73
C TYR A 332 -14.24 -0.40 -3.27
N ARG A 333 -13.91 0.59 -2.45
CA ARG A 333 -14.21 0.60 -1.00
C ARG A 333 -15.39 1.48 -0.67
N PHE A 334 -15.91 2.17 -1.67
CA PHE A 334 -17.01 3.13 -1.57
C PHE A 334 -17.93 2.98 -2.78
N THR A 335 -19.15 3.48 -2.62
CA THR A 335 -20.06 3.72 -3.74
C THR A 335 -20.57 5.15 -3.69
N PRO A 336 -20.63 5.84 -4.85
CA PRO A 336 -21.35 7.09 -4.97
C PRO A 336 -22.86 6.82 -5.03
N TYR A 337 -23.63 7.68 -4.34
CA TYR A 337 -25.09 7.73 -4.38
C TYR A 337 -25.53 9.05 -4.99
N GLU A 338 -26.28 8.98 -6.09
CA GLU A 338 -26.91 10.14 -6.74
C GLU A 338 -28.28 10.41 -6.15
N TYR A 339 -28.47 11.61 -5.60
CA TYR A 339 -29.75 12.07 -5.05
C TYR A 339 -30.41 13.04 -6.01
N LYS A 340 -31.60 12.69 -6.51
CA LYS A 340 -32.46 13.62 -7.23
C LYS A 340 -33.15 14.55 -6.26
N THR A 341 -33.07 15.87 -6.52
CA THR A 341 -33.62 16.89 -5.64
C THR A 341 -35.03 17.30 -6.03
N ILE A 342 -35.79 17.83 -5.07
CA ILE A 342 -37.03 18.55 -5.32
C ILE A 342 -36.65 19.86 -6.03
N PRO A 343 -37.23 20.20 -7.19
CA PRO A 343 -36.89 21.38 -7.95
C PRO A 343 -36.83 22.66 -7.10
N GLY A 344 -35.76 23.44 -7.30
CA GLY A 344 -35.51 24.71 -6.58
C GLY A 344 -35.05 24.53 -5.12
N THR A 345 -34.66 23.31 -4.73
CA THR A 345 -34.20 23.01 -3.37
C THR A 345 -33.05 22.02 -3.37
N THR A 346 -32.37 21.89 -2.22
CA THR A 346 -31.42 20.79 -1.99
C THR A 346 -32.09 19.56 -1.37
N ARG A 347 -33.41 19.58 -1.16
CA ARG A 347 -34.19 18.50 -0.53
C ARG A 347 -34.42 17.34 -1.50
N TYR A 348 -34.49 16.14 -1.00
CA TYR A 348 -34.77 14.91 -1.73
C TYR A 348 -35.81 14.06 -0.98
N VAL A 349 -36.47 13.15 -1.70
CA VAL A 349 -37.44 12.22 -1.13
C VAL A 349 -36.80 10.84 -1.03
N THR A 350 -36.85 10.19 0.13
CA THR A 350 -36.33 8.83 0.33
C THR A 350 -37.32 7.78 -0.17
N SER A 351 -36.95 6.51 -0.19
CA SER A 351 -37.84 5.41 -0.61
C SER A 351 -39.03 5.24 0.33
N SER A 352 -38.88 5.63 1.61
CA SER A 352 -39.96 5.64 2.60
C SER A 352 -40.91 6.84 2.47
N GLY A 353 -40.64 7.78 1.53
CA GLY A 353 -41.43 9.01 1.34
C GLY A 353 -41.05 10.16 2.27
N GLU A 354 -40.00 10.01 3.09
CA GLU A 354 -39.50 11.08 3.95
C GLU A 354 -38.76 12.13 3.12
N VAL A 355 -38.98 13.41 3.42
CA VAL A 355 -38.25 14.51 2.80
C VAL A 355 -37.06 14.86 3.65
N LYS A 356 -35.87 14.64 3.11
CA LYS A 356 -34.57 14.97 3.72
C LYS A 356 -33.81 16.05 2.92
N GLN A 357 -32.74 16.55 3.51
CA GLN A 357 -31.75 17.41 2.85
C GLN A 357 -30.36 17.07 3.37
N PRO A 358 -29.30 17.32 2.60
CA PRO A 358 -27.94 17.17 3.12
C PRO A 358 -27.71 18.11 4.30
N GLU A 359 -27.10 17.60 5.35
CA GLU A 359 -26.71 18.37 6.54
C GLU A 359 -25.55 19.30 6.18
N ARG A 360 -25.73 20.61 6.34
CA ARG A 360 -24.64 21.60 6.29
C ARG A 360 -23.94 21.63 7.65
N ARG A 361 -22.64 21.43 7.64
CA ARG A 361 -21.80 21.42 8.82
C ARG A 361 -20.75 22.54 8.68
N ILE A 362 -20.76 23.48 9.62
CA ILE A 362 -19.80 24.58 9.69
C ILE A 362 -18.57 24.08 10.45
N VAL A 363 -17.39 24.26 9.85
CA VAL A 363 -16.10 23.84 10.39
C VAL A 363 -15.21 25.07 10.59
N GLU A 364 -14.78 25.29 11.83
CA GLU A 364 -13.87 26.39 12.18
C GLU A 364 -12.42 25.92 12.10
N ILE A 365 -11.59 26.64 11.36
CA ILE A 365 -10.19 26.29 11.09
C ILE A 365 -9.30 27.50 11.39
N GLU A 366 -8.25 27.28 12.20
CA GLU A 366 -7.22 28.29 12.43
C GLU A 366 -6.25 28.33 11.23
N VAL A 367 -6.11 29.47 10.61
CA VAL A 367 -5.23 29.69 9.46
C VAL A 367 -4.17 30.75 9.77
N ARG A 368 -2.95 30.52 9.31
CA ARG A 368 -1.87 31.51 9.38
C ARG A 368 -1.83 32.32 8.11
N ARG A 369 -1.99 33.61 8.24
CA ARG A 369 -1.87 34.59 7.14
C ARG A 369 -0.40 34.88 6.82
N PRO A 370 -0.10 35.47 5.64
CA PRO A 370 1.27 35.83 5.27
C PRO A 370 1.97 36.80 6.23
N ASP A 371 1.21 37.64 6.96
CA ASP A 371 1.72 38.55 7.99
C ASP A 371 2.09 37.82 9.31
N GLY A 372 1.85 36.49 9.37
CA GLY A 372 2.14 35.67 10.52
C GLY A 372 1.05 35.59 11.57
N LYS A 373 -0.03 36.35 11.45
CA LYS A 373 -1.20 36.27 12.34
C LYS A 373 -1.97 35.00 12.10
N VAL A 374 -2.59 34.50 13.17
CA VAL A 374 -3.49 33.34 13.13
C VAL A 374 -4.90 33.87 13.36
N GLU A 375 -5.79 33.53 12.45
CA GLU A 375 -7.21 33.84 12.52
C GLU A 375 -8.05 32.59 12.30
N THR A 376 -9.32 32.63 12.67
CA THR A 376 -10.27 31.55 12.41
C THR A 376 -11.07 31.85 11.15
N VAL A 377 -11.12 30.90 10.22
CA VAL A 377 -12.02 30.90 9.06
C VAL A 377 -13.06 29.81 9.23
N THR A 378 -14.19 29.94 8.54
CA THR A 378 -15.25 28.94 8.52
C THR A 378 -15.39 28.34 7.14
N GLU A 379 -15.48 27.02 7.08
CA GLU A 379 -15.70 26.25 5.86
C GLU A 379 -16.95 25.38 6.02
N ASP A 380 -17.61 25.07 4.92
CA ASP A 380 -18.80 24.22 4.90
C ASP A 380 -18.44 22.80 4.47
N VAL A 381 -19.01 21.81 5.13
CA VAL A 381 -18.98 20.41 4.72
C VAL A 381 -20.40 19.88 4.69
N TRP A 382 -20.75 19.18 3.60
CA TRP A 382 -22.10 18.66 3.42
C TRP A 382 -22.13 17.13 3.52
N ARG A 383 -23.21 16.61 4.12
CA ARG A 383 -23.37 15.17 4.33
C ARG A 383 -24.81 14.70 4.19
N THR A 384 -24.96 13.44 3.76
CA THR A 384 -26.17 12.64 3.92
C THR A 384 -25.95 11.56 5.00
N ASP A 385 -26.97 10.72 5.24
CA ASP A 385 -26.82 9.55 6.12
C ASP A 385 -25.76 8.57 5.60
N GLU A 386 -25.61 8.44 4.28
CA GLU A 386 -24.63 7.57 3.65
C GLU A 386 -23.20 8.10 3.76
N GLY A 387 -22.99 9.43 3.60
CA GLY A 387 -21.64 9.95 3.67
C GLY A 387 -21.50 11.41 3.29
N TYR A 388 -20.28 11.79 2.92
CA TYR A 388 -19.97 13.16 2.48
C TYR A 388 -20.50 13.43 1.09
N VAL A 389 -21.08 14.61 0.89
CA VAL A 389 -21.36 15.15 -0.44
C VAL A 389 -20.03 15.54 -1.10
N ALA A 390 -19.88 15.19 -2.35
CA ALA A 390 -18.72 15.55 -3.17
C ALA A 390 -19.22 16.25 -4.45
N ASP A 391 -18.57 17.36 -4.81
CA ASP A 391 -18.74 18.00 -6.11
C ASP A 391 -17.54 17.68 -7.01
N ALA A 392 -17.72 16.69 -7.89
CA ALA A 392 -16.65 16.13 -8.70
C ALA A 392 -17.06 16.00 -10.18
N PRO A 393 -17.22 17.12 -10.89
CA PRO A 393 -17.66 17.09 -12.29
C PRO A 393 -16.71 16.37 -13.23
N ASP A 394 -15.42 16.34 -12.91
CA ASP A 394 -14.37 15.64 -13.68
C ASP A 394 -14.46 14.10 -13.59
N VAL A 395 -15.27 13.58 -12.66
CA VAL A 395 -15.63 12.16 -12.57
C VAL A 395 -17.13 11.93 -12.68
N LEU A 396 -17.83 12.79 -13.37
CA LEU A 396 -19.30 12.72 -13.66
C LEU A 396 -20.18 12.82 -12.39
N MET A 397 -19.68 13.40 -11.32
CA MET A 397 -20.42 13.57 -10.07
C MET A 397 -20.56 15.08 -9.68
N PRO A 398 -21.11 15.95 -10.52
CA PRO A 398 -21.32 17.35 -10.18
C PRO A 398 -22.48 17.53 -9.19
N TRP A 399 -22.42 18.65 -8.43
CA TRP A 399 -23.60 19.13 -7.70
C TRP A 399 -24.42 20.07 -8.59
N LEU A 400 -25.55 19.57 -9.11
CA LEU A 400 -26.44 20.29 -10.01
C LEU A 400 -27.69 20.79 -9.25
N PRO A 401 -28.47 21.74 -9.83
CA PRO A 401 -29.77 22.11 -9.26
C PRO A 401 -30.77 20.96 -9.12
N THR A 402 -30.57 19.87 -9.89
CA THR A 402 -31.50 18.72 -9.96
C THR A 402 -30.95 17.45 -9.29
N SER A 403 -29.65 17.41 -8.94
CA SER A 403 -29.03 16.26 -8.29
C SER A 403 -27.70 16.59 -7.63
N PHE A 404 -27.31 15.76 -6.66
CA PHE A 404 -25.99 15.78 -6.03
C PHE A 404 -25.52 14.35 -5.71
N TRP A 405 -24.24 14.21 -5.36
CA TRP A 405 -23.62 12.93 -5.07
C TRP A 405 -23.11 12.88 -3.63
N ALA A 406 -23.36 11.76 -2.95
CA ALA A 406 -22.75 11.45 -1.65
C ALA A 406 -21.95 10.15 -1.71
N LEU A 407 -20.85 10.09 -0.98
CA LEU A 407 -19.92 8.96 -0.98
C LEU A 407 -20.09 8.14 0.29
N ARG A 408 -20.56 6.89 0.18
CA ARG A 408 -20.52 5.92 1.28
C ARG A 408 -19.27 5.08 1.21
N ASP A 409 -18.50 5.02 2.32
CA ASP A 409 -17.19 4.41 2.39
C ASP A 409 -17.13 3.34 3.49
N ALA A 410 -16.93 2.09 3.09
CA ALA A 410 -16.84 0.95 4.00
C ALA A 410 -15.62 1.00 4.92
N ASN A 411 -14.53 1.64 4.48
CA ASN A 411 -13.34 1.84 5.30
C ASN A 411 -13.48 2.98 6.32
N ALA A 412 -14.44 3.89 6.11
CA ALA A 412 -14.79 4.91 7.10
C ALA A 412 -15.57 4.34 8.31
N GLU A 413 -16.07 3.12 8.20
CA GLU A 413 -16.96 2.52 9.19
C GLU A 413 -16.25 1.63 10.22
N HIS A 414 -14.90 1.58 10.28
CA HIS A 414 -14.18 0.72 11.22
C HIS A 414 -12.77 1.19 11.58
N LEU A 415 -12.23 0.65 12.71
CA LEU A 415 -10.83 0.81 13.15
C LEU A 415 -10.12 -0.54 13.38
N ARG A 416 -10.48 -1.59 12.63
CA ARG A 416 -9.96 -2.95 12.85
C ARG A 416 -8.70 -3.28 12.05
N THR A 417 -8.19 -2.34 11.28
CA THR A 417 -7.01 -2.52 10.41
C THR A 417 -5.79 -3.03 11.18
N LEU A 418 -5.46 -2.38 12.29
CA LEU A 418 -4.33 -2.82 13.12
C LEU A 418 -4.56 -4.18 13.80
N ASP A 419 -5.83 -4.52 14.14
CA ASP A 419 -6.17 -5.85 14.66
C ASP A 419 -5.90 -6.94 13.61
N THR A 420 -6.26 -6.68 12.36
CA THR A 420 -6.05 -7.61 11.26
C THR A 420 -4.58 -7.95 11.11
N PHE A 421 -3.70 -6.96 10.96
CA PHE A 421 -2.26 -7.19 10.88
C PHE A 421 -1.68 -7.83 12.15
N HIS A 422 -2.14 -7.40 13.33
CA HIS A 422 -1.72 -7.98 14.60
C HIS A 422 -2.10 -9.47 14.74
N LEU A 423 -3.26 -9.86 14.22
CA LEU A 423 -3.71 -11.26 14.21
C LEU A 423 -2.94 -12.07 13.17
N MET A 424 -2.77 -11.56 11.95
CA MET A 424 -1.99 -12.19 10.88
C MET A 424 -0.56 -12.52 11.34
N ALA A 425 0.09 -11.61 12.05
CA ALA A 425 1.42 -11.78 12.60
C ALA A 425 1.56 -12.99 13.56
N LYS A 426 0.45 -13.59 14.01
CA LYS A 426 0.39 -14.80 14.87
C LYS A 426 0.00 -16.05 14.10
N ALA A 427 -0.07 -15.99 12.78
CA ALA A 427 -0.45 -17.14 11.96
C ALA A 427 0.59 -18.26 12.02
N ARG A 428 0.12 -19.49 11.87
CA ARG A 428 0.94 -20.72 11.91
C ARG A 428 1.08 -21.39 10.54
N ASN A 429 0.24 -21.01 9.59
CA ASN A 429 0.26 -21.41 8.18
C ASN A 429 -0.63 -20.47 7.38
N VAL A 430 -0.66 -20.57 6.06
CA VAL A 430 -1.43 -19.66 5.20
C VAL A 430 -2.94 -19.77 5.42
N ARG A 431 -3.48 -20.94 5.75
CA ARG A 431 -4.91 -21.10 6.08
C ARG A 431 -5.28 -20.42 7.41
N ASP A 432 -4.38 -20.51 8.39
CA ASP A 432 -4.53 -19.80 9.66
C ASP A 432 -4.35 -18.27 9.48
N LEU A 433 -3.49 -17.85 8.53
CA LEU A 433 -3.32 -16.43 8.17
C LEU A 433 -4.65 -15.85 7.67
N LEU A 434 -5.29 -16.49 6.69
CA LEU A 434 -6.55 -16.03 6.12
C LEU A 434 -7.67 -16.01 7.17
N ARG A 435 -7.83 -17.10 7.95
CA ARG A 435 -8.81 -17.09 9.05
C ARG A 435 -8.59 -15.96 10.06
N LYS A 436 -7.35 -15.59 10.33
CA LYS A 436 -7.00 -14.47 11.21
C LYS A 436 -7.26 -13.12 10.58
N GLN A 437 -7.04 -12.99 9.27
CA GLN A 437 -7.41 -11.82 8.49
C GLN A 437 -8.92 -11.61 8.54
N ASP A 438 -9.72 -12.66 8.27
CA ASP A 438 -11.18 -12.63 8.32
C ASP A 438 -11.70 -12.29 9.72
N LYS A 439 -11.12 -12.89 10.76
CA LYS A 439 -11.42 -12.55 12.15
C LYS A 439 -11.07 -11.10 12.47
N GLY A 440 -10.01 -10.59 11.93
CA GLY A 440 -9.60 -9.18 12.03
C GLY A 440 -10.63 -8.26 11.38
N ALA A 441 -11.13 -8.65 10.21
CA ALA A 441 -12.19 -7.98 9.44
C ALA A 441 -11.94 -6.50 9.17
N GLY A 442 -10.67 -6.15 8.92
CA GLY A 442 -10.26 -4.77 8.71
C GLY A 442 -9.08 -4.65 7.76
N MET A 443 -8.91 -5.60 6.82
CA MET A 443 -7.96 -5.42 5.72
C MET A 443 -8.48 -4.30 4.81
N PRO A 444 -7.80 -3.13 4.74
CA PRO A 444 -8.48 -1.96 4.22
C PRO A 444 -8.63 -1.95 2.69
N TRP A 445 -7.56 -2.21 1.95
CA TRP A 445 -7.55 -2.02 0.49
C TRP A 445 -6.47 -2.85 -0.24
N VAL A 446 -6.05 -3.99 0.32
CA VAL A 446 -5.00 -4.81 -0.28
C VAL A 446 -5.36 -6.28 -0.40
N ASN A 447 -4.85 -6.90 -1.47
CA ASN A 447 -4.72 -8.35 -1.61
C ASN A 447 -3.68 -8.89 -0.62
N THR A 448 -3.76 -10.16 -0.30
CA THR A 448 -2.78 -10.90 0.49
C THR A 448 -2.17 -12.03 -0.34
N THR A 449 -0.85 -12.02 -0.47
CA THR A 449 -0.06 -13.10 -1.08
C THR A 449 0.88 -13.65 -0.01
N ALA A 450 0.84 -14.96 0.24
CA ALA A 450 1.59 -15.56 1.34
C ALA A 450 2.11 -16.96 1.02
N ALA A 451 3.16 -17.37 1.71
CA ALA A 451 3.65 -18.75 1.73
C ALA A 451 4.00 -19.17 3.15
N ASP A 452 3.86 -20.46 3.45
CA ASP A 452 4.22 -21.00 4.75
C ASP A 452 5.36 -22.01 4.72
N ARG A 453 5.80 -22.40 5.90
CA ARG A 453 6.87 -23.40 6.07
C ARG A 453 6.53 -24.76 5.48
N SER A 454 5.24 -25.15 5.37
CA SER A 454 4.84 -26.43 4.76
C SER A 454 4.93 -26.40 3.23
N GLY A 455 5.05 -25.22 2.63
CA GLY A 455 5.10 -24.99 1.20
C GLY A 455 3.73 -24.83 0.56
N GLU A 456 2.68 -24.54 1.33
CA GLU A 456 1.41 -24.06 0.80
C GLU A 456 1.49 -22.54 0.56
N VAL A 457 0.86 -22.06 -0.51
CA VAL A 457 0.79 -20.64 -0.89
C VAL A 457 -0.67 -20.19 -0.93
N LEU A 458 -0.87 -18.89 -0.73
CA LEU A 458 -2.17 -18.23 -0.70
C LEU A 458 -2.15 -16.98 -1.58
N TYR A 459 -3.18 -16.82 -2.37
CA TYR A 459 -3.69 -15.54 -2.85
C TYR A 459 -5.07 -15.30 -2.24
N ALA A 460 -5.37 -14.07 -1.79
CA ALA A 460 -6.72 -13.69 -1.35
C ALA A 460 -6.94 -12.18 -1.49
N ASP A 461 -8.13 -11.78 -1.95
CA ASP A 461 -8.65 -10.42 -1.81
C ASP A 461 -9.79 -10.41 -0.78
N HIS A 462 -9.45 -10.68 0.47
CA HIS A 462 -10.34 -10.59 1.62
C HIS A 462 -10.21 -9.23 2.31
N SER A 463 -10.34 -8.19 1.51
CA SER A 463 -10.34 -6.80 1.97
C SER A 463 -11.77 -6.31 2.24
N VAL A 464 -11.89 -5.12 2.82
CA VAL A 464 -13.21 -4.51 3.10
C VAL A 464 -13.81 -4.00 1.81
N VAL A 465 -14.92 -4.60 1.36
CA VAL A 465 -15.63 -4.24 0.13
C VAL A 465 -17.12 -4.06 0.45
N PRO A 466 -17.76 -2.96 -0.04
CA PRO A 466 -19.20 -2.79 0.07
C PRO A 466 -19.97 -3.96 -0.54
N ASN A 467 -20.98 -4.50 0.14
CA ASN A 467 -21.77 -5.59 -0.41
C ASN A 467 -22.81 -5.05 -1.41
N VAL A 468 -22.33 -4.85 -2.64
CA VAL A 468 -23.10 -4.43 -3.82
C VAL A 468 -23.00 -5.52 -4.89
N PRO A 469 -23.81 -6.59 -4.81
CA PRO A 469 -23.88 -7.63 -5.83
C PRO A 469 -24.30 -7.03 -7.19
N ASP A 470 -23.91 -7.65 -8.29
CA ASP A 470 -24.21 -7.18 -9.64
C ASP A 470 -25.69 -6.99 -9.90
N SER A 471 -26.55 -7.88 -9.34
CA SER A 471 -28.02 -7.75 -9.42
C SER A 471 -28.54 -6.48 -8.76
N MET A 472 -27.97 -6.09 -7.63
CA MET A 472 -28.30 -4.85 -6.93
C MET A 472 -27.76 -3.63 -7.71
N ALA A 473 -26.51 -3.67 -8.15
CA ALA A 473 -25.93 -2.63 -8.98
C ALA A 473 -26.79 -2.37 -10.22
N GLN A 474 -27.23 -3.43 -10.92
CA GLN A 474 -28.08 -3.32 -12.12
C GLN A 474 -29.46 -2.70 -11.79
N ALA A 475 -30.06 -3.02 -10.65
CA ALA A 475 -31.37 -2.52 -10.25
C ALA A 475 -31.35 -1.09 -9.70
N CYS A 476 -30.18 -0.66 -9.17
CA CYS A 476 -30.03 0.58 -8.41
C CYS A 476 -29.18 1.66 -9.08
N LYS A 477 -28.46 1.37 -10.15
CA LYS A 477 -27.63 2.39 -10.81
C LYS A 477 -28.49 3.43 -11.53
N THR A 478 -28.14 4.69 -11.36
CA THR A 478 -28.74 5.80 -12.11
C THR A 478 -28.18 5.83 -13.54
N PRO A 479 -28.72 6.61 -14.47
CA PRO A 479 -28.17 6.71 -15.83
C PRO A 479 -26.69 7.15 -15.86
N VAL A 480 -26.30 8.14 -15.01
CA VAL A 480 -24.89 8.55 -14.90
C VAL A 480 -24.08 7.46 -14.17
N GLY A 481 -24.65 6.86 -13.14
CA GLY A 481 -24.06 5.73 -12.43
C GLY A 481 -23.83 4.51 -13.32
N ALA A 482 -24.62 4.32 -14.38
CA ALA A 482 -24.41 3.28 -15.37
C ALA A 482 -23.17 3.56 -16.24
N VAL A 483 -22.92 4.82 -16.60
CA VAL A 483 -21.69 5.22 -17.32
C VAL A 483 -20.45 4.99 -16.45
N LEU A 484 -20.49 5.35 -15.18
CA LEU A 484 -19.40 5.08 -14.23
C LEU A 484 -19.13 3.57 -14.08
N ASP A 485 -20.19 2.77 -14.01
CA ASP A 485 -20.08 1.31 -13.95
C ASP A 485 -19.49 0.72 -15.24
N GLU A 486 -19.89 1.21 -16.40
CA GLU A 486 -19.37 0.73 -17.69
C GLU A 486 -17.88 1.07 -17.85
N VAL A 487 -17.51 2.34 -17.64
CA VAL A 487 -16.16 2.84 -17.91
C VAL A 487 -15.15 2.44 -16.84
N ALA A 488 -15.56 2.45 -15.56
CA ALA A 488 -14.66 2.27 -14.43
C ALA A 488 -14.99 1.07 -13.54
N GLY A 489 -16.11 0.38 -13.75
CA GLY A 489 -16.57 -0.69 -12.84
C GLY A 489 -17.05 -0.16 -11.48
N LEU A 490 -17.41 1.13 -11.40
CA LEU A 490 -17.91 1.77 -10.17
C LEU A 490 -19.40 2.09 -10.32
N PRO A 491 -20.32 1.32 -9.71
CA PRO A 491 -21.75 1.61 -9.82
C PRO A 491 -22.12 2.85 -9.05
N GLY A 492 -22.68 3.86 -9.72
CA GLY A 492 -23.32 5.00 -9.08
C GLY A 492 -24.79 4.68 -8.77
N LEU A 493 -25.13 4.60 -7.48
CA LEU A 493 -26.39 4.09 -7.00
C LEU A 493 -27.44 5.20 -6.79
N ASP A 494 -28.74 4.85 -6.81
CA ASP A 494 -29.85 5.75 -6.55
C ASP A 494 -29.92 6.09 -5.04
N GLY A 495 -29.55 7.34 -4.69
CA GLY A 495 -29.52 7.84 -3.34
C GLY A 495 -30.92 8.02 -2.72
N ASN A 496 -31.94 8.25 -3.56
CA ASN A 496 -33.33 8.34 -3.07
C ASN A 496 -33.88 6.98 -2.59
N ARG A 497 -33.18 5.88 -2.95
CA ARG A 497 -33.52 4.51 -2.54
C ARG A 497 -32.48 3.90 -1.59
N ALA A 498 -31.51 4.70 -1.07
CA ALA A 498 -30.43 4.22 -0.22
C ALA A 498 -30.89 3.69 1.16
N ASP A 499 -32.07 4.14 1.63
CA ASP A 499 -32.75 3.65 2.84
C ASP A 499 -33.62 2.39 2.61
N GLY A 500 -33.70 1.90 1.36
CA GLY A 500 -34.52 0.78 0.93
C GLY A 500 -33.74 -0.30 0.18
N ASP A 501 -34.21 -0.64 -1.00
CA ASP A 501 -33.68 -1.75 -1.81
C ASP A 501 -32.29 -1.49 -2.44
N CYS A 502 -31.84 -0.22 -2.44
CA CYS A 502 -30.49 0.19 -2.85
C CYS A 502 -29.52 0.39 -1.66
N ALA A 503 -29.90 0.00 -0.45
CA ALA A 503 -28.98 -0.09 0.69
C ALA A 503 -27.99 -1.25 0.49
N TRP A 504 -26.72 -1.06 0.90
CA TRP A 504 -25.71 -2.15 0.86
C TRP A 504 -26.23 -3.38 1.59
N ARG A 505 -26.08 -4.53 0.97
CA ARG A 505 -26.48 -5.82 1.57
C ARG A 505 -25.49 -6.26 2.64
N THR A 506 -25.85 -7.34 3.32
CA THR A 506 -25.00 -7.95 4.37
C THR A 506 -25.06 -9.46 4.22
N ASP A 507 -23.90 -10.09 4.04
CA ASP A 507 -23.82 -11.55 4.03
C ASP A 507 -23.91 -12.12 5.45
N ASP A 508 -24.41 -13.35 5.58
CA ASP A 508 -24.58 -14.02 6.89
C ASP A 508 -23.26 -14.20 7.65
N ASP A 509 -22.13 -14.35 6.92
CA ASP A 509 -20.79 -14.50 7.46
C ASP A 509 -19.99 -13.19 7.50
N ALA A 510 -20.62 -12.06 7.14
CA ALA A 510 -20.00 -10.75 7.22
C ALA A 510 -19.75 -10.34 8.69
N SER A 511 -18.61 -9.74 8.94
CA SER A 511 -18.22 -9.27 10.29
C SER A 511 -19.02 -8.07 10.79
N ARG A 512 -19.64 -7.33 9.87
CA ARG A 512 -20.46 -6.14 10.11
C ARG A 512 -21.43 -5.90 8.96
N PRO A 513 -22.50 -5.10 9.18
CA PRO A 513 -23.42 -4.74 8.11
C PRO A 513 -22.75 -4.00 6.95
N GLY A 514 -23.27 -4.17 5.75
CA GLY A 514 -22.92 -3.40 4.56
C GLY A 514 -21.67 -3.90 3.80
N VAL A 515 -21.06 -5.00 4.21
CA VAL A 515 -19.84 -5.53 3.53
C VAL A 515 -20.03 -6.99 3.13
N PHE A 516 -19.29 -7.43 2.11
CA PHE A 516 -19.20 -8.84 1.77
C PHE A 516 -18.62 -9.67 2.92
N GLY A 517 -19.12 -10.89 3.08
CA GLY A 517 -18.54 -11.91 3.93
C GLY A 517 -17.43 -12.69 3.22
N PRO A 518 -16.54 -13.37 3.98
CA PRO A 518 -15.41 -14.13 3.43
C PRO A 518 -15.76 -15.15 2.33
N LYS A 519 -16.95 -15.74 2.35
CA LYS A 519 -17.39 -16.72 1.33
C LYS A 519 -17.59 -16.12 -0.05
N ASN A 520 -17.88 -14.81 -0.13
CA ASN A 520 -18.11 -14.07 -1.37
C ASN A 520 -16.89 -13.24 -1.79
N LEU A 521 -15.71 -13.54 -1.23
CA LEU A 521 -14.45 -12.89 -1.56
C LEU A 521 -13.45 -13.90 -2.17
N PRO A 522 -12.67 -13.49 -3.19
CA PRO A 522 -11.83 -14.41 -3.96
C PRO A 522 -10.59 -14.87 -3.19
N GLN A 523 -10.30 -16.18 -3.27
CA GLN A 523 -9.13 -16.81 -2.67
C GLN A 523 -8.67 -18.03 -3.45
N ALA A 524 -7.35 -18.31 -3.43
CA ALA A 524 -6.75 -19.51 -3.96
C ALA A 524 -5.67 -20.06 -3.03
N PHE A 525 -5.67 -21.37 -2.79
CA PHE A 525 -4.61 -22.10 -2.09
C PHE A 525 -3.97 -23.08 -3.05
N ARG A 526 -2.64 -23.01 -3.19
CA ARG A 526 -1.87 -23.88 -4.10
C ARG A 526 -0.61 -24.41 -3.43
N THR A 527 0.10 -25.28 -4.12
CA THR A 527 1.40 -25.84 -3.67
C THR A 527 2.52 -25.53 -4.65
N ASP A 528 2.18 -24.98 -5.81
CA ASP A 528 3.13 -24.47 -6.82
C ASP A 528 3.42 -22.98 -6.64
N TRP A 529 2.57 -22.08 -7.11
CA TRP A 529 2.80 -20.64 -6.99
C TRP A 529 1.54 -19.79 -7.20
N VAL A 530 1.58 -18.58 -6.68
CA VAL A 530 0.60 -17.52 -6.95
C VAL A 530 1.31 -16.17 -7.04
N ILE A 531 0.75 -15.25 -7.85
CA ILE A 531 1.24 -13.87 -7.96
C ILE A 531 0.09 -12.87 -7.96
N ASN A 532 0.42 -11.61 -7.68
CA ASN A 532 -0.39 -10.47 -8.02
C ASN A 532 0.50 -9.23 -8.22
N ALA A 533 0.19 -8.44 -9.25
CA ALA A 533 0.81 -7.14 -9.52
C ALA A 533 -0.26 -6.06 -9.77
N ASN A 534 -1.29 -6.03 -8.91
CA ASN A 534 -2.41 -5.09 -8.84
C ASN A 534 -3.54 -5.29 -9.85
N ASP A 535 -3.44 -6.22 -10.80
CA ASP A 535 -4.60 -6.61 -11.58
C ASP A 535 -5.63 -7.31 -10.70
N SER A 536 -6.85 -7.47 -11.20
CA SER A 536 -7.92 -8.12 -10.45
C SER A 536 -7.56 -9.57 -10.03
N TYR A 537 -8.29 -10.06 -9.07
CA TYR A 537 -8.18 -11.39 -8.50
C TYR A 537 -8.31 -12.55 -9.52
N TRP A 538 -8.82 -12.29 -10.70
CA TRP A 538 -9.24 -13.29 -11.70
C TRP A 538 -8.19 -14.37 -11.98
N LEU A 539 -6.90 -14.00 -12.06
CA LEU A 539 -5.85 -14.90 -12.50
C LEU A 539 -4.63 -14.83 -11.55
N PRO A 540 -4.68 -15.44 -10.34
CA PRO A 540 -3.52 -15.48 -9.46
C PRO A 540 -2.44 -16.47 -9.92
N ASN A 541 -2.80 -17.41 -10.81
CA ASN A 541 -1.94 -18.39 -11.46
C ASN A 541 -2.56 -18.73 -12.84
N PRO A 542 -1.78 -19.04 -13.89
CA PRO A 542 -2.31 -19.40 -15.22
C PRO A 542 -3.35 -20.52 -15.21
N ASP A 543 -3.19 -21.49 -14.29
CA ASP A 543 -4.05 -22.66 -14.14
C ASP A 543 -5.19 -22.47 -13.11
N GLU A 544 -5.35 -21.27 -12.58
CA GLU A 544 -6.36 -20.93 -11.55
C GLU A 544 -7.12 -19.69 -11.92
N ARG A 545 -8.33 -19.84 -12.45
CA ARG A 545 -9.22 -18.73 -12.76
C ARG A 545 -10.29 -18.60 -11.68
N LEU A 546 -10.28 -17.46 -10.96
CA LEU A 546 -11.29 -17.14 -9.96
C LEU A 546 -12.40 -16.35 -10.62
N GLU A 547 -13.59 -16.91 -10.72
CA GLU A 547 -14.73 -16.31 -11.42
C GLU A 547 -16.02 -16.43 -10.60
N GLY A 548 -16.99 -15.55 -10.87
CA GLY A 548 -18.30 -15.53 -10.22
C GLY A 548 -18.41 -14.56 -9.04
N PHE A 549 -17.49 -13.60 -8.93
CA PHE A 549 -17.53 -12.57 -7.89
C PHE A 549 -18.14 -11.28 -8.42
N ALA A 550 -18.60 -10.43 -7.50
CA ALA A 550 -19.22 -9.14 -7.86
C ALA A 550 -18.22 -8.21 -8.57
N LYS A 551 -18.66 -7.51 -9.63
CA LYS A 551 -17.86 -6.60 -10.45
C LYS A 551 -17.16 -5.50 -9.63
N ILE A 552 -17.75 -5.05 -8.54
CA ILE A 552 -17.16 -4.05 -7.64
C ILE A 552 -15.83 -4.52 -6.99
N ILE A 553 -15.57 -5.83 -6.93
CA ILE A 553 -14.31 -6.43 -6.42
C ILE A 553 -13.22 -6.32 -7.49
N GLY A 554 -13.58 -6.50 -8.75
CA GLY A 554 -12.63 -6.43 -9.86
C GLY A 554 -13.17 -7.10 -11.12
N CYS A 555 -12.49 -6.87 -12.24
CA CYS A 555 -12.91 -7.44 -13.50
C CYS A 555 -12.43 -8.88 -13.66
N GLU A 556 -13.28 -9.71 -14.26
CA GLU A 556 -12.97 -11.05 -14.75
C GLU A 556 -12.79 -11.02 -16.27
N ARG A 557 -11.96 -11.92 -16.80
CA ARG A 557 -11.73 -12.07 -18.24
C ARG A 557 -11.29 -10.79 -18.96
N CYS A 558 -10.55 -9.92 -18.24
CA CYS A 558 -10.02 -8.68 -18.80
C CYS A 558 -8.50 -8.75 -19.00
N GLU A 559 -8.01 -7.90 -19.89
CA GLU A 559 -6.59 -7.79 -20.21
C GLU A 559 -5.73 -7.61 -18.96
N ARG A 560 -4.58 -8.28 -18.93
CA ARG A 560 -3.58 -8.17 -17.86
C ARG A 560 -2.58 -7.07 -18.21
N SER A 561 -2.23 -6.26 -17.21
CA SER A 561 -1.19 -5.25 -17.38
C SER A 561 0.15 -5.89 -17.76
N LEU A 562 0.99 -5.17 -18.50
CA LEU A 562 2.32 -5.66 -18.89
C LEU A 562 3.16 -6.05 -17.69
N ARG A 563 3.05 -5.32 -16.57
CA ARG A 563 3.75 -5.63 -15.32
C ARG A 563 3.26 -6.93 -14.69
N GLN A 564 1.96 -7.17 -14.66
CA GLN A 564 1.38 -8.44 -14.20
C GLN A 564 1.87 -9.60 -15.08
N ARG A 565 1.87 -9.41 -16.41
CA ARG A 565 2.38 -10.41 -17.38
C ARG A 565 3.88 -10.68 -17.18
N MET A 566 4.70 -9.64 -16.93
CA MET A 566 6.12 -9.82 -16.60
C MET A 566 6.33 -10.65 -15.33
N VAL A 567 5.54 -10.41 -14.28
CA VAL A 567 5.67 -11.19 -13.03
C VAL A 567 5.30 -12.65 -13.23
N TYR A 568 4.33 -13.00 -14.10
CA TYR A 568 4.12 -14.40 -14.51
C TYR A 568 5.35 -14.95 -15.24
N ARG A 569 5.90 -14.20 -16.21
CA ARG A 569 7.05 -14.64 -17.01
C ARG A 569 8.24 -15.00 -16.15
N TYR A 570 8.57 -14.23 -15.11
CA TYR A 570 9.66 -14.59 -14.18
C TYR A 570 9.53 -15.99 -13.59
N VAL A 571 8.33 -16.38 -13.16
CA VAL A 571 8.10 -17.71 -12.63
C VAL A 571 8.05 -18.76 -13.74
N MET A 572 7.31 -18.48 -14.82
CA MET A 572 7.14 -19.43 -15.92
C MET A 572 8.46 -19.73 -16.64
N ASP A 573 9.28 -18.71 -16.95
CA ASP A 573 10.57 -18.85 -17.60
C ASP A 573 11.55 -19.63 -16.70
N ARG A 574 11.51 -19.38 -15.36
CA ARG A 574 12.26 -20.15 -14.38
C ARG A 574 11.88 -21.64 -14.39
N LEU A 575 10.59 -21.95 -14.42
CA LEU A 575 10.09 -23.33 -14.43
C LEU A 575 10.32 -24.03 -15.78
N ALA A 576 10.33 -23.27 -16.88
CA ALA A 576 10.72 -23.75 -18.20
C ALA A 576 12.25 -23.96 -18.32
N GLY A 577 13.04 -23.24 -17.50
CA GLY A 577 14.51 -23.23 -17.56
C GLY A 577 15.07 -22.35 -18.68
N THR A 578 14.32 -21.33 -19.09
CA THR A 578 14.66 -20.39 -20.17
C THR A 578 15.16 -19.03 -19.69
N ASP A 579 15.19 -18.80 -18.37
CA ASP A 579 15.54 -17.51 -17.75
C ASP A 579 17.05 -17.25 -17.55
N GLU A 580 17.92 -18.19 -17.84
CA GLU A 580 19.39 -18.10 -17.71
C GLU A 580 19.92 -17.74 -16.30
N LEU A 581 19.05 -17.54 -15.30
CA LEU A 581 19.43 -17.11 -13.95
C LEU A 581 20.19 -18.16 -13.15
N ALA A 582 19.90 -19.43 -13.39
CA ALA A 582 20.59 -20.56 -12.77
C ALA A 582 20.29 -21.87 -13.50
N LYS A 583 21.16 -22.87 -13.33
CA LYS A 583 20.89 -24.24 -13.79
C LYS A 583 19.65 -24.83 -13.08
N GLY A 584 18.86 -25.63 -13.80
CA GLY A 584 17.65 -26.29 -13.29
C GLY A 584 16.39 -25.44 -13.47
N ARG A 585 15.25 -25.97 -13.03
CA ARG A 585 13.91 -25.42 -13.27
C ARG A 585 13.18 -25.01 -11.99
N LYS A 586 13.82 -25.13 -10.82
CA LYS A 586 13.18 -24.78 -9.53
C LYS A 586 13.59 -23.38 -9.07
N VAL A 587 12.71 -22.74 -8.33
CA VAL A 587 12.97 -21.46 -7.69
C VAL A 587 13.81 -21.69 -6.43
N SER A 588 14.95 -21.06 -6.36
CA SER A 588 15.78 -20.95 -5.15
C SER A 588 15.64 -19.57 -4.52
N HIS A 589 16.05 -19.41 -3.26
CA HIS A 589 16.08 -18.08 -2.63
C HIS A 589 16.98 -17.08 -3.41
N ARG A 590 18.02 -17.59 -4.10
CA ARG A 590 18.88 -16.75 -4.96
C ARG A 590 18.10 -16.28 -6.20
N THR A 591 17.47 -17.20 -6.94
CA THR A 591 16.74 -16.83 -8.17
C THR A 591 15.53 -15.96 -7.85
N LEU A 592 14.83 -16.21 -6.72
CA LEU A 592 13.74 -15.35 -6.26
C LEU A 592 14.18 -13.89 -6.04
N LYS A 593 15.38 -13.66 -5.52
CA LYS A 593 15.96 -12.32 -5.37
C LYS A 593 16.34 -11.69 -6.71
N LEU A 594 16.77 -12.49 -7.68
CA LEU A 594 17.13 -12.01 -9.01
C LEU A 594 15.91 -11.55 -9.80
N PHE A 595 14.72 -12.13 -9.61
CA PHE A 595 13.47 -11.65 -10.22
C PHE A 595 13.24 -10.14 -10.01
N GLU A 596 13.63 -9.61 -8.85
CA GLU A 596 13.49 -8.19 -8.56
C GLU A 596 14.44 -7.30 -9.40
N HIS A 597 15.62 -7.80 -9.70
CA HIS A 597 16.70 -7.03 -10.34
C HIS A 597 16.94 -7.42 -11.81
N GLU A 598 16.06 -8.22 -12.42
CA GLU A 598 16.15 -8.50 -13.85
C GLU A 598 15.91 -7.26 -14.71
N ASN A 599 15.16 -6.29 -14.17
CA ASN A 599 14.85 -5.01 -14.82
C ASN A 599 14.37 -5.13 -16.29
N ARG A 600 13.83 -6.32 -16.67
CA ARG A 600 13.24 -6.55 -17.99
C ARG A 600 12.07 -5.62 -18.23
N VAL A 601 11.94 -5.15 -19.46
CA VAL A 601 10.84 -4.27 -19.91
C VAL A 601 9.92 -5.06 -20.84
N PHE A 602 8.83 -5.62 -20.31
CA PHE A 602 7.98 -6.55 -21.06
C PHE A 602 7.36 -5.94 -22.31
N GLY A 603 6.98 -4.66 -22.26
CA GLY A 603 6.50 -3.93 -23.43
C GLY A 603 7.58 -3.82 -24.53
N ALA A 604 8.86 -3.74 -24.14
CA ALA A 604 9.96 -3.75 -25.09
C ALA A 604 10.18 -5.15 -25.69
N GLU A 605 10.05 -6.20 -24.87
CA GLU A 605 10.13 -7.58 -25.38
C GLU A 605 9.10 -7.83 -26.48
N LEU A 606 7.86 -7.44 -26.24
CA LEU A 606 6.77 -7.55 -27.22
C LEU A 606 6.96 -6.63 -28.43
N ALA A 607 7.47 -5.42 -28.25
CA ALA A 607 7.69 -4.46 -29.33
C ALA A 607 8.94 -4.76 -30.17
N LYS A 608 9.83 -5.62 -29.67
CA LYS A 608 11.02 -6.09 -30.43
C LYS A 608 10.75 -7.36 -31.24
N GLU A 609 9.62 -8.03 -31.00
CA GLU A 609 9.18 -9.11 -31.89
C GLU A 609 9.13 -8.57 -33.32
N ASN A 610 9.64 -9.31 -34.28
CA ASN A 610 9.69 -8.96 -35.72
C ASN A 610 10.43 -7.64 -36.07
N ASP A 611 11.29 -7.09 -35.18
CA ASP A 611 11.95 -5.79 -35.32
C ASP A 611 11.00 -4.57 -35.36
N ASP A 612 9.75 -4.69 -34.90
CA ASP A 612 8.70 -3.66 -35.00
C ASP A 612 9.11 -2.34 -34.36
N LEU A 613 9.75 -2.38 -33.15
CA LEU A 613 10.20 -1.18 -32.46
C LEU A 613 11.18 -0.36 -33.31
N VAL A 614 12.11 -1.05 -34.01
CA VAL A 614 13.09 -0.41 -34.88
C VAL A 614 12.44 0.12 -36.15
N SER A 615 11.43 -0.59 -36.66
CA SER A 615 10.63 -0.17 -37.80
C SER A 615 9.83 1.09 -37.52
N VAL A 616 9.13 1.16 -36.37
CA VAL A 616 8.47 2.38 -35.88
C VAL A 616 9.43 3.55 -35.76
N CYS A 617 10.63 3.31 -35.20
CA CYS A 617 11.64 4.34 -35.07
C CYS A 617 12.13 4.89 -36.42
N ARG A 618 12.34 4.02 -37.41
CA ARG A 618 12.73 4.43 -38.77
C ARG A 618 11.64 5.23 -39.47
N LEU A 619 10.38 4.79 -39.35
CA LEU A 619 9.22 5.52 -39.89
C LEU A 619 9.02 6.89 -39.22
N ALA A 620 9.41 7.00 -37.97
CA ALA A 620 9.40 8.27 -37.23
C ALA A 620 10.58 9.21 -37.58
N GLY A 621 11.57 8.73 -38.33
CA GLY A 621 12.74 9.53 -38.73
C GLY A 621 13.86 9.55 -37.66
N GLY A 622 13.93 8.55 -36.76
CA GLY A 622 14.74 8.57 -35.54
C GLY A 622 16.27 8.44 -35.71
N GLY A 623 16.81 8.28 -36.93
CA GLY A 623 18.25 8.34 -37.20
C GLY A 623 19.11 7.45 -36.29
N GLU A 624 20.01 8.04 -35.52
CA GLU A 624 20.91 7.34 -34.59
C GLU A 624 20.14 6.56 -33.51
N SER A 625 19.03 7.10 -33.01
CA SER A 625 18.21 6.49 -31.97
C SER A 625 17.71 5.09 -32.37
N CYS A 626 17.43 4.85 -33.64
CA CYS A 626 17.01 3.53 -34.15
C CYS A 626 18.15 2.51 -34.06
N GLY A 627 19.40 2.94 -34.32
CA GLY A 627 20.58 2.10 -34.14
C GLY A 627 20.86 1.76 -32.67
N VAL A 628 20.53 2.67 -31.75
CA VAL A 628 20.56 2.45 -30.31
C VAL A 628 19.49 1.44 -29.89
N LEU A 629 18.24 1.62 -30.30
CA LEU A 629 17.13 0.71 -29.97
C LEU A 629 17.36 -0.71 -30.53
N ALA A 630 17.95 -0.84 -31.71
CA ALA A 630 18.31 -2.14 -32.27
C ALA A 630 19.33 -2.93 -31.41
N LYS A 631 20.21 -2.22 -30.71
CA LYS A 631 21.24 -2.81 -29.83
C LYS A 631 20.85 -2.85 -28.36
N TRP A 632 19.78 -2.18 -27.97
CA TRP A 632 19.32 -2.12 -26.60
C TRP A 632 18.94 -3.51 -26.08
N ASP A 633 19.36 -3.83 -24.86
CA ASP A 633 19.14 -5.13 -24.22
C ASP A 633 17.69 -5.38 -23.76
N GLY A 634 16.78 -4.39 -23.91
CA GLY A 634 15.40 -4.47 -23.43
C GLY A 634 15.25 -4.39 -21.91
N ARG A 635 16.27 -3.87 -21.24
CA ARG A 635 16.31 -3.72 -19.77
C ARG A 635 16.36 -2.26 -19.35
N SER A 636 16.10 -2.03 -18.08
CA SER A 636 16.23 -0.72 -17.42
C SER A 636 17.31 -0.76 -16.31
N ASP A 637 18.43 -1.41 -16.60
CA ASP A 637 19.60 -1.39 -15.75
C ASP A 637 20.31 -0.03 -15.81
N ILE A 638 21.12 0.30 -14.81
CA ILE A 638 21.78 1.62 -14.74
C ILE A 638 22.73 1.90 -15.91
N ASP A 639 23.24 0.87 -16.54
CA ASP A 639 24.13 0.92 -17.70
C ASP A 639 23.42 0.62 -19.04
N SER A 640 22.14 0.25 -19.04
CA SER A 640 21.33 0.07 -20.26
C SER A 640 21.24 1.36 -21.07
N VAL A 641 21.44 1.23 -22.40
CA VAL A 641 21.42 2.34 -23.36
C VAL A 641 20.24 2.14 -24.33
N GLY A 642 19.31 3.10 -24.39
CA GLY A 642 18.06 2.99 -25.16
C GLY A 642 16.80 3.01 -24.31
N THR A 643 16.90 2.71 -23.00
CA THR A 643 15.78 2.67 -22.07
C THR A 643 14.94 3.95 -22.07
N HIS A 644 15.60 5.12 -22.04
CA HIS A 644 14.90 6.41 -22.04
C HIS A 644 14.09 6.66 -23.33
N ILE A 645 14.61 6.22 -24.48
CA ILE A 645 13.89 6.35 -25.75
C ILE A 645 12.61 5.51 -25.69
N PHE A 646 12.72 4.25 -25.26
CA PHE A 646 11.55 3.38 -25.13
C PHE A 646 10.56 3.89 -24.08
N GLN A 647 11.01 4.35 -22.92
CA GLN A 647 10.17 4.87 -21.86
C GLN A 647 9.35 6.09 -22.32
N GLU A 648 9.98 7.04 -23.03
CA GLU A 648 9.29 8.21 -23.55
C GLU A 648 8.35 7.88 -24.72
N PHE A 649 8.74 6.93 -25.58
CA PHE A 649 7.85 6.36 -26.60
C PHE A 649 6.62 5.70 -25.95
N TRP A 650 6.85 4.81 -24.95
CA TRP A 650 5.79 4.03 -24.34
C TRP A 650 4.75 4.88 -23.61
N LYS A 651 5.18 5.93 -22.90
CA LYS A 651 4.27 6.90 -22.27
C LYS A 651 3.26 7.50 -23.25
N ARG A 652 3.65 7.65 -24.50
CA ARG A 652 2.80 8.21 -25.56
C ARG A 652 2.01 7.10 -26.28
N ALA A 653 2.67 6.02 -26.64
CA ALA A 653 2.07 4.91 -27.39
C ALA A 653 0.89 4.26 -26.66
N GLN A 654 0.97 4.08 -25.35
CA GLN A 654 -0.13 3.50 -24.55
C GLN A 654 -1.39 4.39 -24.48
N THR A 655 -1.33 5.63 -24.97
CA THR A 655 -2.46 6.58 -24.99
C THR A 655 -3.10 6.76 -26.36
N VAL A 656 -2.61 6.06 -27.40
CA VAL A 656 -3.20 6.12 -28.75
C VAL A 656 -4.62 5.54 -28.73
N ASN A 657 -5.51 6.13 -29.54
CA ASN A 657 -6.92 5.71 -29.62
C ASN A 657 -7.16 4.61 -30.67
N THR A 658 -6.13 4.19 -31.35
CA THR A 658 -6.13 3.14 -32.38
C THR A 658 -5.43 1.89 -31.84
N PRO A 659 -5.64 0.71 -32.46
CA PRO A 659 -5.03 -0.52 -31.94
C PRO A 659 -3.50 -0.42 -31.89
N LEU A 660 -2.96 -0.49 -30.67
CA LEU A 660 -1.51 -0.50 -30.40
C LEU A 660 -0.87 -1.83 -30.86
N TRP A 661 -1.63 -2.92 -30.75
CA TRP A 661 -1.19 -4.28 -31.03
C TRP A 661 -1.89 -4.86 -32.24
N GLN A 662 -1.20 -5.65 -33.06
CA GLN A 662 -1.75 -6.38 -34.16
C GLN A 662 -2.59 -7.59 -33.69
N VAL A 663 -2.12 -8.28 -32.65
CA VAL A 663 -2.84 -9.36 -31.99
C VAL A 663 -3.57 -8.81 -30.77
N PRO A 664 -4.91 -8.75 -30.80
CA PRO A 664 -5.69 -8.24 -29.70
C PRO A 664 -5.69 -9.20 -28.50
N PHE A 665 -6.20 -8.71 -27.37
CA PHE A 665 -6.38 -9.54 -26.18
C PHE A 665 -7.32 -10.72 -26.44
N ASP A 666 -6.86 -11.92 -26.03
CA ASP A 666 -7.64 -13.17 -26.04
C ASP A 666 -7.76 -13.72 -24.62
N VAL A 667 -8.99 -13.92 -24.17
CA VAL A 667 -9.31 -14.54 -22.87
C VAL A 667 -8.73 -15.97 -22.75
N ALA A 668 -8.56 -16.68 -23.87
CA ALA A 668 -7.96 -18.01 -23.88
C ALA A 668 -6.45 -17.97 -23.62
N ASP A 669 -5.77 -16.90 -24.03
CA ASP A 669 -4.33 -16.68 -23.80
C ASP A 669 -4.06 -15.30 -23.13
N PRO A 670 -4.47 -15.12 -21.88
CA PRO A 670 -4.43 -13.81 -21.21
C PRO A 670 -3.01 -13.35 -20.83
N ILE A 671 -2.01 -14.22 -20.90
CA ILE A 671 -0.62 -13.90 -20.60
C ILE A 671 0.16 -13.60 -21.89
N GLY A 672 -0.13 -14.33 -22.98
CA GLY A 672 0.50 -14.13 -24.28
C GLY A 672 -0.05 -12.96 -25.08
N THR A 673 -1.28 -12.51 -24.78
CA THR A 673 -1.95 -11.43 -25.53
C THR A 673 -2.36 -10.25 -24.65
N PRO A 674 -2.47 -9.01 -25.23
CA PRO A 674 -2.17 -8.62 -26.61
C PRO A 674 -0.64 -8.60 -26.88
N ARG A 675 -0.24 -8.67 -28.15
CA ARG A 675 1.17 -8.67 -28.58
C ARG A 675 1.30 -8.19 -30.02
N ASP A 676 2.53 -8.10 -30.51
CA ASP A 676 2.86 -7.73 -31.88
C ASP A 676 2.54 -6.24 -32.12
N LEU A 677 3.55 -5.38 -31.98
CA LEU A 677 3.34 -3.93 -32.06
C LEU A 677 2.87 -3.54 -33.48
N ASN A 678 1.84 -2.72 -33.55
CA ASN A 678 1.31 -2.24 -34.82
C ASN A 678 2.21 -1.13 -35.40
N GLU A 679 3.32 -1.52 -36.01
CA GLU A 679 4.41 -0.64 -36.45
C GLU A 679 4.01 0.28 -37.61
N THR A 680 2.95 -0.06 -38.34
CA THR A 680 2.42 0.76 -39.45
C THR A 680 1.34 1.75 -39.02
N ASN A 681 0.88 1.67 -37.76
CA ASN A 681 -0.12 2.59 -37.24
C ASN A 681 0.44 4.03 -37.14
N PRO A 682 -0.18 5.01 -37.86
CA PRO A 682 0.34 6.39 -37.85
C PRO A 682 0.39 7.04 -36.47
N GLU A 683 -0.50 6.66 -35.53
CA GLU A 683 -0.49 7.20 -34.16
C GLU A 683 0.67 6.62 -33.35
N VAL A 684 1.02 5.36 -33.53
CA VAL A 684 2.19 4.72 -32.92
C VAL A 684 3.47 5.33 -33.45
N VAL A 685 3.58 5.55 -34.77
CA VAL A 685 4.73 6.22 -35.40
C VAL A 685 4.84 7.66 -34.90
N ARG A 686 3.74 8.39 -34.74
CA ARG A 686 3.73 9.74 -34.19
C ARG A 686 4.20 9.74 -32.74
N ALA A 687 3.73 8.80 -31.91
CA ALA A 687 4.17 8.67 -30.51
C ALA A 687 5.69 8.50 -30.40
N MET A 688 6.31 7.77 -31.31
CA MET A 688 7.77 7.64 -31.38
C MET A 688 8.43 8.96 -31.80
N ARG A 689 7.94 9.64 -32.80
CA ARG A 689 8.45 10.95 -33.22
C ARG A 689 8.40 11.97 -32.09
N ASP A 690 7.23 12.10 -31.45
CA ASP A 690 7.04 13.01 -30.33
C ASP A 690 7.95 12.68 -29.13
N ALA A 691 8.34 11.43 -28.95
CA ALA A 691 9.29 11.01 -27.92
C ALA A 691 10.73 11.41 -28.30
N LEU A 692 11.09 11.26 -29.56
CA LEU A 692 12.43 11.64 -30.07
C LEU A 692 12.62 13.16 -30.01
N ASP A 693 11.64 13.93 -30.49
CA ASP A 693 11.62 15.39 -30.46
C ASP A 693 11.73 15.89 -28.99
N PHE A 694 10.95 15.26 -28.10
CA PHE A 694 10.97 15.57 -26.67
C PHE A 694 12.37 15.37 -26.01
N LEU A 695 13.10 14.33 -26.41
CA LEU A 695 14.46 14.06 -25.91
C LEU A 695 15.49 15.00 -26.52
N GLU A 696 15.36 15.32 -27.82
CA GLU A 696 16.21 16.25 -28.53
C GLU A 696 16.11 17.67 -27.95
N GLU A 697 14.89 18.17 -27.72
CA GLU A 697 14.62 19.47 -27.08
C GLU A 697 15.30 19.63 -25.71
N ARG A 698 15.61 18.53 -25.04
CA ARG A 698 16.28 18.48 -23.73
C ARG A 698 17.78 18.17 -23.81
N GLY A 699 18.33 18.05 -25.01
CA GLY A 699 19.73 17.71 -25.21
C GLY A 699 20.13 16.32 -24.72
N ILE A 700 19.16 15.39 -24.59
CA ILE A 700 19.44 14.02 -24.12
C ILE A 700 19.87 13.15 -25.31
N ALA A 701 21.15 12.79 -25.36
CA ALA A 701 21.68 11.99 -26.45
C ALA A 701 21.15 10.56 -26.42
N ALA A 702 20.94 9.97 -27.62
CA ALA A 702 20.42 8.60 -27.76
C ALA A 702 21.25 7.54 -27.03
N ALA A 703 22.60 7.72 -26.98
CA ALA A 703 23.51 6.79 -26.32
C ALA A 703 23.70 7.03 -24.80
N THR A 704 22.80 7.81 -24.16
CA THR A 704 22.91 8.10 -22.72
C THR A 704 22.51 6.87 -21.90
N PRO A 705 23.37 6.39 -20.96
CA PRO A 705 23.01 5.30 -20.05
C PRO A 705 21.88 5.69 -19.09
N TRP A 706 20.98 4.76 -18.81
CA TRP A 706 19.79 5.01 -17.97
C TRP A 706 20.12 5.59 -16.60
N GLY A 707 21.12 5.07 -15.90
CA GLY A 707 21.50 5.54 -14.56
C GLY A 707 22.10 6.96 -14.50
N ARG A 708 22.40 7.59 -15.66
CA ARG A 708 22.72 9.02 -15.72
C ARG A 708 21.48 9.89 -15.67
N LEU A 709 20.36 9.34 -16.14
CA LEU A 709 19.08 10.04 -16.25
C LEU A 709 18.20 9.80 -15.02
N GLN A 710 18.06 8.54 -14.58
CA GLN A 710 17.24 8.17 -13.43
C GLN A 710 18.09 8.02 -12.16
N VAL A 711 17.88 8.92 -11.21
CA VAL A 711 18.69 9.02 -10.00
C VAL A 711 17.84 9.22 -8.75
N ALA A 712 18.38 8.86 -7.60
CA ALA A 712 17.87 9.20 -6.27
C ALA A 712 18.87 10.09 -5.52
N GLY A 713 18.45 10.68 -4.42
CA GLY A 713 19.27 11.49 -3.52
C GLY A 713 18.56 12.79 -3.12
N ASP A 714 19.19 13.53 -2.22
CA ASP A 714 18.74 14.84 -1.79
C ASP A 714 19.36 15.93 -2.69
N GLU A 715 18.70 17.08 -2.75
CA GLU A 715 19.19 18.25 -3.47
C GLU A 715 20.57 18.66 -2.96
N GLY A 716 21.52 18.85 -3.89
CA GLY A 716 22.91 19.19 -3.56
C GLY A 716 23.81 18.02 -3.17
N ALA A 717 23.28 16.80 -3.01
CA ALA A 717 24.07 15.60 -2.77
C ALA A 717 24.44 14.90 -4.10
N PRO A 718 25.57 14.11 -4.15
CA PRO A 718 25.88 13.31 -5.32
C PRO A 718 24.74 12.36 -5.67
N PRO A 719 24.26 12.36 -6.92
CA PRO A 719 23.16 11.51 -7.34
C PRO A 719 23.53 10.03 -7.26
N ILE A 720 22.56 9.20 -6.89
CA ILE A 720 22.68 7.74 -6.84
C ILE A 720 21.92 7.18 -8.04
N PRO A 721 22.58 6.54 -9.02
CA PRO A 721 21.91 5.89 -10.14
C PRO A 721 20.89 4.85 -9.67
N ILE A 722 19.72 4.77 -10.30
CA ILE A 722 18.65 3.84 -9.95
C ILE A 722 18.20 3.06 -11.19
N GLY A 723 18.30 1.74 -11.12
CA GLY A 723 17.70 0.82 -12.10
C GLY A 723 16.20 0.64 -11.88
N GLY A 724 15.56 -0.10 -12.79
CA GLY A 724 14.10 -0.19 -12.85
C GLY A 724 13.51 0.92 -13.72
N GLY A 725 12.19 0.88 -13.93
CA GLY A 725 11.53 1.84 -14.82
C GLY A 725 10.03 1.86 -14.66
N ASP A 726 9.33 2.38 -15.65
CA ASP A 726 7.89 2.52 -15.62
C ASP A 726 7.18 1.15 -15.54
N GLY A 727 6.31 0.98 -14.55
CA GLY A 727 5.49 -0.23 -14.39
C GLY A 727 4.52 -0.48 -15.54
N PHE A 728 4.09 0.56 -16.26
CA PHE A 728 3.22 0.41 -17.46
C PHE A 728 3.97 -0.07 -18.68
N ALA A 729 5.26 0.20 -18.75
CA ALA A 729 6.14 -0.42 -19.74
C ALA A 729 6.43 -1.90 -19.42
N GLY A 730 5.95 -2.41 -18.29
CA GLY A 730 6.13 -3.80 -17.89
C GLY A 730 7.34 -4.04 -16.99
N ASN A 731 7.92 -3.02 -16.34
CA ASN A 731 8.95 -3.21 -15.32
C ASN A 731 8.35 -3.73 -14.02
N ALA A 732 8.81 -4.88 -13.54
CA ALA A 732 8.43 -5.37 -12.21
C ALA A 732 9.11 -4.56 -11.10
N ASN A 733 10.39 -4.19 -11.25
CA ASN A 733 11.05 -3.18 -10.44
C ASN A 733 10.55 -1.79 -10.87
N ALA A 734 9.31 -1.45 -10.45
CA ALA A 734 8.69 -0.21 -10.86
C ALA A 734 9.28 0.98 -10.08
N VAL A 735 9.75 1.98 -10.83
CA VAL A 735 10.35 3.21 -10.32
C VAL A 735 9.79 4.38 -11.11
N ALA A 736 9.22 5.35 -10.41
CA ALA A 736 8.65 6.54 -11.03
C ALA A 736 9.61 7.72 -10.91
N SER A 737 10.00 8.24 -12.07
CA SER A 737 10.69 9.51 -12.24
C SER A 737 10.15 10.21 -13.49
N ARG A 738 10.22 11.53 -13.53
CA ARG A 738 9.69 12.35 -14.63
C ARG A 738 10.75 13.32 -15.11
N LEU A 739 10.81 13.54 -16.42
CA LEU A 739 11.55 14.68 -16.93
C LEU A 739 10.83 15.97 -16.54
N PRO A 740 11.45 16.87 -15.80
CA PRO A 740 10.88 18.18 -15.51
C PRO A 740 10.71 19.01 -16.79
N ALA A 741 10.21 20.23 -16.64
CA ALA A 741 10.08 21.18 -17.75
C ALA A 741 11.37 21.37 -18.56
N ALA A 742 11.27 21.97 -19.75
CA ALA A 742 12.39 22.21 -20.68
C ALA A 742 13.67 22.69 -19.99
N ASN A 743 14.83 22.30 -20.51
CA ASN A 743 16.19 22.59 -20.04
C ASN A 743 16.72 21.78 -18.86
N THR A 744 16.19 20.56 -18.63
CA THR A 744 16.77 19.62 -17.68
C THR A 744 17.27 18.38 -18.42
N GLU A 745 18.57 18.07 -18.27
CA GLU A 745 19.23 16.91 -18.85
C GLU A 745 18.98 15.61 -18.06
N ARG A 746 18.06 15.61 -17.09
CA ARG A 746 17.84 14.53 -16.12
C ARG A 746 16.41 14.44 -15.68
N TYR A 747 15.95 13.23 -15.37
CA TYR A 747 14.68 13.01 -14.68
C TYR A 747 14.71 13.59 -13.25
N SER A 748 13.55 13.93 -12.70
CA SER A 748 13.41 14.28 -11.29
C SER A 748 13.94 13.14 -10.43
N ALA A 749 14.47 13.46 -9.25
CA ALA A 749 14.90 12.42 -8.30
C ALA A 749 13.72 11.47 -8.00
N VAL A 750 14.01 10.17 -8.00
CA VAL A 750 13.03 9.12 -7.71
C VAL A 750 12.34 9.41 -6.37
N SER A 751 11.01 9.47 -6.39
CA SER A 751 10.19 9.75 -5.21
C SER A 751 9.13 8.68 -4.93
N TYR A 752 8.98 7.72 -5.84
CA TYR A 752 7.95 6.67 -5.78
C TYR A 752 8.41 5.39 -6.46
N GLY A 753 7.89 4.22 -6.05
CA GLY A 753 8.19 2.93 -6.67
C GLY A 753 8.57 1.86 -5.67
N SER A 754 9.36 0.88 -6.10
CA SER A 754 9.92 -0.19 -5.25
C SER A 754 10.41 0.39 -3.93
N SER A 755 9.90 -0.11 -2.80
CA SER A 755 10.06 0.55 -1.49
C SER A 755 10.58 -0.39 -0.41
N HIS A 756 9.74 -1.20 0.25
CA HIS A 756 10.19 -2.26 1.13
C HIS A 756 10.18 -3.60 0.40
N ILE A 757 11.29 -3.97 -0.19
CA ILE A 757 11.43 -5.25 -0.88
C ILE A 757 11.84 -6.32 0.12
N GLN A 758 11.18 -7.48 0.11
CA GLN A 758 11.53 -8.61 0.94
C GLN A 758 11.54 -9.92 0.15
N ALA A 759 12.57 -10.74 0.34
CA ALA A 759 12.66 -12.12 -0.12
C ALA A 759 12.82 -13.03 1.10
N VAL A 760 11.79 -13.82 1.41
CA VAL A 760 11.76 -14.71 2.57
C VAL A 760 11.65 -16.14 2.08
N ALA A 761 12.54 -17.01 2.53
CA ALA A 761 12.57 -18.45 2.19
C ALA A 761 12.59 -19.30 3.45
N PHE A 762 11.61 -20.19 3.59
CA PHE A 762 11.61 -21.21 4.64
C PHE A 762 12.58 -22.34 4.30
N LYS A 763 13.23 -22.88 5.33
CA LYS A 763 14.20 -23.96 5.25
C LYS A 763 13.82 -25.05 6.25
N ASP A 764 14.46 -26.20 6.18
CA ASP A 764 14.27 -27.30 7.16
C ASP A 764 14.47 -26.78 8.59
N HIS A 765 15.50 -25.97 8.78
CA HIS A 765 15.77 -25.32 10.06
C HIS A 765 15.77 -23.79 9.92
N GLY A 766 14.66 -23.16 10.35
CA GLY A 766 14.52 -21.70 10.35
C GLY A 766 14.09 -21.12 9.00
N LEU A 767 14.50 -19.90 8.76
CA LEU A 767 14.23 -19.15 7.52
C LEU A 767 15.43 -18.28 7.16
N ALA A 768 15.45 -17.84 5.91
CA ALA A 768 16.35 -16.78 5.44
C ALA A 768 15.49 -15.62 4.93
N ALA A 769 15.71 -14.44 5.49
CA ALA A 769 15.08 -13.21 5.04
C ALA A 769 16.15 -12.24 4.52
N HIS A 770 15.90 -11.70 3.33
CA HIS A 770 16.68 -10.59 2.75
C HIS A 770 15.73 -9.46 2.44
N THR A 771 16.14 -8.23 2.74
CA THR A 771 15.30 -7.05 2.52
C THR A 771 16.10 -5.92 1.91
N ILE A 772 15.41 -4.99 1.27
CA ILE A 772 15.91 -3.67 0.90
C ILE A 772 14.82 -2.66 1.26
N LEU A 773 15.20 -1.60 1.95
CA LEU A 773 14.39 -0.40 2.07
C LEU A 773 15.03 0.65 1.15
N THR A 774 14.51 0.76 -0.07
CA THR A 774 15.16 1.42 -1.21
C THR A 774 15.66 2.85 -0.92
N TYR A 775 15.06 3.51 0.02
CA TYR A 775 15.35 4.89 0.44
C TYR A 775 16.03 4.97 1.83
N GLY A 776 16.44 3.82 2.41
CA GLY A 776 17.07 3.77 3.73
C GLY A 776 16.11 3.89 4.92
N GLN A 777 16.61 3.56 6.12
CA GLN A 777 15.82 3.49 7.34
C GLN A 777 15.51 4.87 7.94
N SER A 778 16.40 5.85 7.81
CA SER A 778 16.21 7.20 8.34
C SER A 778 15.66 8.15 7.28
N MET A 779 14.77 9.05 7.69
CA MET A 779 14.33 10.18 6.88
C MET A 779 15.21 11.42 7.05
N ASP A 780 15.98 11.47 8.11
CA ASP A 780 16.94 12.54 8.37
C ASP A 780 18.14 12.41 7.41
N PRO A 781 18.31 13.32 6.43
CA PRO A 781 19.35 13.23 5.41
C PRO A 781 20.77 13.36 6.00
N THR A 782 20.90 13.87 7.21
CA THR A 782 22.18 14.01 7.89
C THR A 782 22.70 12.69 8.47
N ARG A 783 21.87 11.65 8.49
CA ARG A 783 22.21 10.33 9.03
C ARG A 783 22.71 9.39 7.93
N ARG A 784 23.74 8.61 8.26
CA ARG A 784 24.29 7.60 7.34
C ARG A 784 23.24 6.62 6.81
N THR A 785 22.21 6.29 7.62
CA THR A 785 21.15 5.35 7.26
C THR A 785 20.00 5.97 6.43
N ALA A 786 20.17 7.20 5.95
CA ALA A 786 19.21 7.83 5.04
C ALA A 786 19.30 7.26 3.60
N HIS A 787 20.53 6.94 3.14
CA HIS A 787 20.75 6.48 1.75
C HIS A 787 21.66 5.26 1.64
N ASP A 788 21.98 4.59 2.74
CA ASP A 788 22.87 3.42 2.72
C ASP A 788 22.26 2.24 1.97
N GLN A 789 20.96 1.97 2.17
CA GLN A 789 20.24 0.93 1.43
C GLN A 789 19.89 1.38 0.01
N THR A 790 19.75 2.69 -0.27
CA THR A 790 19.61 3.22 -1.64
C THR A 790 20.84 2.86 -2.49
N ARG A 791 22.04 3.00 -1.90
CA ARG A 791 23.29 2.58 -2.56
C ARG A 791 23.40 1.07 -2.74
N LEU A 792 22.78 0.27 -1.86
CA LEU A 792 22.69 -1.19 -2.04
C LEU A 792 21.71 -1.53 -3.17
N PHE A 793 20.57 -0.88 -3.21
CA PHE A 793 19.55 -1.04 -4.24
C PHE A 793 20.12 -0.70 -5.63
N SER A 794 20.81 0.44 -5.76
CA SER A 794 21.55 0.85 -6.97
C SER A 794 22.57 -0.21 -7.47
N LYS A 795 23.04 -1.07 -6.58
CA LYS A 795 24.02 -2.14 -6.86
C LYS A 795 23.40 -3.53 -6.80
N GLU A 796 22.07 -3.62 -6.76
CA GLU A 796 21.33 -4.88 -6.70
C GLU A 796 21.71 -5.78 -5.51
N ARG A 797 22.13 -5.14 -4.39
CA ARG A 797 22.60 -5.84 -3.19
C ARG A 797 21.54 -5.84 -2.11
N TRP A 798 21.41 -6.96 -1.42
CA TRP A 798 20.43 -7.21 -0.39
C TRP A 798 21.01 -7.11 1.01
N VAL A 799 20.21 -6.60 1.94
CA VAL A 799 20.47 -6.68 3.38
C VAL A 799 19.99 -8.05 3.87
N ARG A 800 20.87 -8.85 4.48
CA ARG A 800 20.44 -10.02 5.23
C ARG A 800 19.80 -9.56 6.53
N PHE A 801 18.50 -9.76 6.66
CA PHE A 801 17.78 -9.35 7.87
C PHE A 801 18.11 -10.29 9.04
N PRO A 802 18.68 -9.80 10.15
CA PRO A 802 18.95 -10.63 11.32
C PRO A 802 17.64 -11.03 12.01
N TRP A 803 17.35 -12.34 12.02
CA TRP A 803 16.07 -12.86 12.56
C TRP A 803 16.26 -13.56 13.92
N THR A 804 17.26 -14.43 14.04
CA THR A 804 17.50 -15.17 15.29
C THR A 804 18.32 -14.34 16.29
N ASP A 805 18.19 -14.63 17.60
CA ASP A 805 18.97 -13.95 18.66
C ASP A 805 20.49 -14.00 18.36
N LYS A 806 20.99 -15.10 17.81
CA LYS A 806 22.40 -15.23 17.42
C LYS A 806 22.77 -14.25 16.32
N GLN A 807 21.92 -14.14 15.28
CA GLN A 807 22.13 -13.19 14.16
C GLN A 807 22.04 -11.75 14.65
N ILE A 808 21.05 -11.42 15.49
CA ILE A 808 20.84 -10.08 16.05
C ILE A 808 22.05 -9.68 16.88
N ARG A 809 22.53 -10.55 17.79
CA ARG A 809 23.74 -10.25 18.61
C ARG A 809 24.97 -10.00 17.73
N HIS A 810 25.17 -10.81 16.68
CA HIS A 810 26.31 -10.64 15.78
C HIS A 810 26.27 -9.33 14.99
N ALA A 811 25.06 -8.89 14.57
CA ALA A 811 24.86 -7.70 13.75
C ALA A 811 24.60 -6.42 14.59
N THR A 812 24.67 -6.50 15.94
CA THR A 812 24.37 -5.39 16.85
C THR A 812 25.36 -4.25 16.71
N LEU A 813 24.86 -3.07 16.35
CA LEU A 813 25.60 -1.81 16.39
C LEU A 813 25.41 -1.07 17.72
N ARG A 814 24.17 -1.09 18.25
CA ARG A 814 23.80 -0.40 19.49
C ARG A 814 22.67 -1.15 20.19
N SER A 815 22.72 -1.22 21.51
CA SER A 815 21.66 -1.78 22.35
C SER A 815 21.40 -0.87 23.55
N TYR A 816 20.14 -0.57 23.83
CA TYR A 816 19.72 0.32 24.91
C TYR A 816 18.32 -0.03 25.41
N VAL A 817 18.01 0.41 26.64
CA VAL A 817 16.70 0.25 27.25
C VAL A 817 16.04 1.61 27.38
N VAL A 818 14.83 1.71 26.87
CA VAL A 818 13.98 2.90 27.02
C VAL A 818 12.92 2.68 28.09
N ARG A 819 12.63 3.74 28.85
CA ARG A 819 11.64 3.73 29.92
C ARG A 819 10.71 4.94 29.78
N GLY A 820 9.43 4.78 30.17
CA GLY A 820 8.45 5.85 30.16
C GLY A 820 7.26 5.56 31.08
N ARG A 821 6.53 6.61 31.43
CA ARG A 821 5.30 6.56 32.23
C ARG A 821 4.06 6.71 31.37
#